data_c3178d1c5a4c55b71bace8aff59f9441
#
_entry.id   c3178d1c5a4c55b71bace8aff59f9441
#
_cell.length_a   1.000
_cell.length_b   1.000
_cell.length_c   1.000
_cell.angle_alpha   90.00
_cell.angle_beta   90.00
_cell.angle_gamma   90.00
#
_symmetry.space_group_name_H-M   'P 1'
#
loop_
_entity.id
_entity.type
_entity.pdbx_description
1 polymer ?
#
loop_
_entity_poly.entity_id
_entity_poly.type
_entity_poly.pdbx_seq_one_letter_code
_entity_poly.pdbx_strand_id
1 'polypeptide(L)'
;MNPIEYIAARALDAWDPPESSDPLYPLWQEYADLEEEDHKAMQNSLSLQRFALLAREYCAGPGQEAAALGLGLAVACALHPGTEAHLIPEGQPLCFARVWQAACGYSVWETPDTARETLAQLRLFLLSEEPDSFLAPLQAAERLLGYLGGGDEIDPLLKEVAAYAQTGPGEDLLIRTALADTLTRDLADARQTGDLLHLSGAEGIGKFFALSHAAARNVVELLAVDCRMLAANPLPTIWKMVDSIRREALFYGACICLRHADCFVQRAQPEQAEPEAWEKRFYHLCAAPLLEKGAAVCICTDGPASFLPWAGRPVRQLEFPDCTRGEQITLWQGFSRQAGVKLDAVQCGSKYKLTPRQIRIAVAQLASTAPNPTQAQIARVCGQVLPPPDQGGIRRIRTSYTLDDLKLPAVQKQKLLNIADHVLWRHRVYDEWNMESRFAYGRNVSALFVGPPGTGKTMAVHVLSHMLDLPLYRIDLSQVVDKYIGETEKRLEKIFDTAEKSNVILFFDEADSIFGKRSEVNDAKDKYANTEVSYILQRIEQYDGIVILATNYKRNIDEAFMRRMRYLVEFQLPTRELREEIWRGCFPPEVPAEDLDFAYLARQFELAGGSIKNVALNAVFLAAGTGGPVTMRHILESLRDENLKMGKPMLAQDFAEYAPLMQ
;
A
#
# COMPACT_ATOMS: atom_id res chain seq x y z
N MET A 1 39.53 -33.39 13.77
CA MET A 1 38.14 -33.16 14.27
C MET A 1 37.58 -31.88 13.68
N ASN A 2 36.33 -31.86 13.19
CA ASN A 2 35.72 -30.59 12.79
C ASN A 2 35.09 -29.86 14.00
N PRO A 3 34.85 -28.55 13.93
CA PRO A 3 34.36 -27.77 15.08
C PRO A 3 33.01 -28.20 15.65
N ILE A 4 32.11 -28.78 14.85
CA ILE A 4 30.81 -29.28 15.34
C ILE A 4 30.98 -30.59 16.08
N GLU A 5 31.84 -31.50 15.56
CA GLU A 5 32.24 -32.74 16.24
C GLU A 5 32.93 -32.44 17.57
N TYR A 6 33.74 -31.39 17.64
CA TYR A 6 34.34 -30.90 18.88
C TYR A 6 33.28 -30.50 19.93
N ILE A 7 32.22 -29.81 19.53
CA ILE A 7 31.10 -29.46 20.43
C ILE A 7 30.45 -30.75 20.99
N ALA A 8 30.19 -31.70 20.12
CA ALA A 8 29.61 -32.96 20.46
C ALA A 8 30.50 -33.77 21.46
N ALA A 9 31.77 -33.92 21.13
CA ALA A 9 32.73 -34.63 21.94
C ALA A 9 32.96 -33.99 23.31
N ARG A 10 33.02 -32.67 23.37
CA ARG A 10 33.09 -31.92 24.63
C ARG A 10 31.85 -32.10 25.52
N ALA A 11 30.66 -32.20 24.92
CA ALA A 11 29.45 -32.46 25.67
C ALA A 11 29.41 -33.91 26.21
N LEU A 12 29.93 -34.87 25.44
CA LEU A 12 30.10 -36.28 25.89
C LEU A 12 31.09 -36.40 27.04
N ASP A 13 32.23 -35.72 26.94
CA ASP A 13 33.23 -35.70 28.02
C ASP A 13 32.67 -35.11 29.32
N ALA A 14 31.85 -34.09 29.24
CA ALA A 14 31.19 -33.47 30.39
C ALA A 14 30.02 -34.32 30.94
N TRP A 15 29.41 -35.16 30.10
CA TRP A 15 28.31 -36.03 30.50
C TRP A 15 28.79 -37.32 31.18
N ASP A 16 29.43 -38.17 30.42
CA ASP A 16 30.06 -39.43 30.82
C ASP A 16 30.97 -39.88 29.66
N PRO A 17 32.29 -39.90 29.86
CA PRO A 17 33.21 -40.31 28.81
C PRO A 17 32.89 -41.73 28.31
N PRO A 18 32.73 -41.94 26.99
CA PRO A 18 32.35 -43.25 26.46
C PRO A 18 33.45 -44.30 26.67
N GLU A 19 33.05 -45.56 26.97
CA GLU A 19 33.95 -46.68 27.06
C GLU A 19 34.46 -47.12 25.67
N SER A 20 35.59 -47.86 25.62
CA SER A 20 36.24 -48.26 24.35
C SER A 20 35.37 -49.15 23.44
N SER A 21 34.29 -49.73 23.95
CA SER A 21 33.29 -50.49 23.19
C SER A 21 32.17 -49.63 22.61
N ASP A 22 32.10 -48.36 22.98
CA ASP A 22 31.05 -47.41 22.57
C ASP A 22 31.31 -46.89 21.15
N PRO A 23 30.32 -46.83 20.27
CA PRO A 23 30.43 -46.23 18.95
C PRO A 23 30.89 -44.76 18.93
N LEU A 24 30.73 -44.05 20.05
CA LEU A 24 31.19 -42.67 20.21
C LEU A 24 32.62 -42.55 20.72
N TYR A 25 33.22 -43.66 21.15
CA TYR A 25 34.58 -43.67 21.66
C TYR A 25 35.61 -43.08 20.68
N PRO A 26 35.56 -43.37 19.38
CA PRO A 26 36.50 -42.78 18.44
C PRO A 26 36.39 -41.25 18.38
N LEU A 27 35.17 -40.70 18.45
CA LEU A 27 34.92 -39.25 18.45
C LEU A 27 35.46 -38.61 19.73
N TRP A 28 35.17 -39.22 20.89
CA TRP A 28 35.65 -38.74 22.18
C TRP A 28 37.17 -38.89 22.30
N GLN A 29 37.75 -40.01 21.83
CA GLN A 29 39.18 -40.22 21.83
C GLN A 29 39.93 -39.17 21.01
N GLU A 30 39.45 -38.86 19.81
CA GLU A 30 40.01 -37.78 18.99
C GLU A 30 39.99 -36.43 19.73
N TYR A 31 38.94 -36.14 20.50
CA TYR A 31 38.84 -34.96 21.36
C TYR A 31 39.84 -35.01 22.51
N ALA A 32 39.91 -36.16 23.21
CA ALA A 32 40.77 -36.34 24.37
C ALA A 32 42.28 -36.33 24.02
N ASP A 33 42.62 -36.72 22.79
CA ASP A 33 44.00 -36.76 22.29
C ASP A 33 44.44 -35.40 21.70
N LEU A 34 43.59 -34.36 21.68
CA LEU A 34 43.95 -33.02 21.18
C LEU A 34 44.98 -32.37 22.12
N GLU A 35 45.97 -31.71 21.52
CA GLU A 35 46.94 -30.89 22.25
C GLU A 35 46.29 -29.55 22.71
N GLU A 36 46.89 -28.91 23.70
CA GLU A 36 46.35 -27.65 24.28
C GLU A 36 46.24 -26.52 23.21
N GLU A 37 47.11 -26.50 22.22
CA GLU A 37 47.08 -25.56 21.11
C GLU A 37 45.89 -25.84 20.19
N ASP A 38 45.56 -27.09 19.92
CA ASP A 38 44.41 -27.49 19.11
C ASP A 38 43.09 -27.14 19.81
N HIS A 39 42.99 -27.37 21.12
CA HIS A 39 41.84 -26.95 21.93
C HIS A 39 41.64 -25.45 21.86
N LYS A 40 42.71 -24.65 21.92
CA LYS A 40 42.62 -23.19 21.78
C LYS A 40 42.21 -22.79 20.37
N ALA A 41 42.72 -23.45 19.34
CA ALA A 41 42.32 -23.22 17.96
C ALA A 41 40.83 -23.52 17.74
N MET A 42 40.33 -24.62 18.28
CA MET A 42 38.91 -24.96 18.21
C MET A 42 38.02 -23.97 18.95
N GLN A 43 38.43 -23.50 20.15
CA GLN A 43 37.70 -22.46 20.89
C GLN A 43 37.56 -21.16 20.13
N ASN A 44 38.51 -20.84 19.24
CA ASN A 44 38.45 -19.67 18.38
C ASN A 44 37.69 -19.91 17.07
N SER A 45 37.21 -21.12 16.83
CA SER A 45 36.42 -21.42 15.62
C SER A 45 35.07 -20.72 15.64
N LEU A 46 34.54 -20.39 14.45
CA LEU A 46 33.23 -19.75 14.28
C LEU A 46 32.12 -20.59 14.92
N SER A 47 32.16 -21.91 14.80
CA SER A 47 31.18 -22.83 15.37
C SER A 47 31.11 -22.76 16.88
N LEU A 48 32.28 -22.78 17.55
CA LEU A 48 32.31 -22.67 19.01
C LEU A 48 31.93 -21.27 19.48
N GLN A 49 32.32 -20.23 18.77
CA GLN A 49 31.87 -18.87 19.07
C GLN A 49 30.36 -18.74 18.97
N ARG A 50 29.75 -19.32 17.93
CA ARG A 50 28.29 -19.38 17.75
C ARG A 50 27.62 -20.20 18.85
N PHE A 51 28.16 -21.35 19.18
CA PHE A 51 27.66 -22.20 20.29
C PHE A 51 27.76 -21.50 21.65
N ALA A 52 28.91 -20.88 21.95
CA ALA A 52 29.11 -20.14 23.19
C ALA A 52 28.18 -18.93 23.30
N LEU A 53 27.93 -18.24 22.18
CA LEU A 53 26.96 -17.15 22.13
C LEU A 53 25.56 -17.64 22.51
N LEU A 54 25.10 -18.74 21.90
CA LEU A 54 23.79 -19.30 22.23
C LEU A 54 23.72 -19.75 23.71
N ALA A 55 24.71 -20.43 24.20
CA ALA A 55 24.74 -20.88 25.59
C ALA A 55 24.80 -19.72 26.60
N ARG A 56 25.55 -18.65 26.29
CA ARG A 56 25.74 -17.49 27.17
C ARG A 56 24.57 -16.51 27.17
N GLU A 57 24.10 -16.13 26.00
CA GLU A 57 23.10 -15.05 25.85
C GLU A 57 21.70 -15.52 26.26
N TYR A 58 21.39 -16.82 26.03
CA TYR A 58 20.02 -17.32 26.18
C TYR A 58 19.79 -18.21 27.41
N CYS A 59 20.83 -18.54 28.14
CA CYS A 59 20.77 -19.42 29.29
C CYS A 59 21.42 -18.81 30.53
N ALA A 60 21.27 -17.54 30.75
CA ALA A 60 21.83 -16.88 31.93
C ALA A 60 21.19 -17.40 33.23
N GLY A 61 22.01 -17.69 34.23
CA GLY A 61 21.57 -18.14 35.55
C GLY A 61 21.89 -19.61 35.86
N PRO A 62 21.28 -20.19 36.90
CA PRO A 62 21.60 -21.55 37.35
C PRO A 62 21.36 -22.67 36.33
N GLY A 63 20.54 -22.38 35.30
CA GLY A 63 20.27 -23.31 34.21
C GLY A 63 21.27 -23.28 33.05
N GLN A 64 22.26 -22.39 33.06
CA GLN A 64 23.17 -22.19 31.92
C GLN A 64 23.99 -23.45 31.59
N GLU A 65 24.50 -24.13 32.60
CA GLU A 65 25.28 -25.36 32.39
C GLU A 65 24.41 -26.49 31.85
N ALA A 66 23.19 -26.65 32.38
CA ALA A 66 22.26 -27.64 31.90
C ALA A 66 21.83 -27.38 30.44
N ALA A 67 21.64 -26.12 30.08
CA ALA A 67 21.29 -25.74 28.73
C ALA A 67 22.44 -25.94 27.73
N ALA A 68 23.66 -25.57 28.09
CA ALA A 68 24.85 -25.80 27.27
C ALA A 68 25.12 -27.30 27.07
N LEU A 69 25.01 -28.09 28.12
CA LEU A 69 25.16 -29.53 28.07
C LEU A 69 24.05 -30.17 27.22
N GLY A 70 22.77 -29.81 27.45
CA GLY A 70 21.64 -30.33 26.67
C GLY A 70 21.72 -30.00 25.20
N LEU A 71 22.14 -28.78 24.84
CA LEU A 71 22.34 -28.38 23.46
C LEU A 71 23.48 -29.16 22.80
N GLY A 72 24.61 -29.35 23.50
CA GLY A 72 25.76 -30.12 23.02
C GLY A 72 25.44 -31.59 22.81
N LEU A 73 24.74 -32.22 23.76
CA LEU A 73 24.29 -33.61 23.64
C LEU A 73 23.26 -33.81 22.53
N ALA A 74 22.34 -32.88 22.35
CA ALA A 74 21.40 -32.92 21.23
C ALA A 74 22.11 -32.81 19.87
N VAL A 75 23.19 -32.00 19.77
CA VAL A 75 24.06 -31.95 18.60
C VAL A 75 24.78 -33.28 18.38
N ALA A 76 25.29 -33.92 19.45
CA ALA A 76 25.95 -35.23 19.37
C ALA A 76 25.00 -36.31 18.82
N CYS A 77 23.78 -36.37 19.33
CA CYS A 77 22.76 -37.31 18.85
C CYS A 77 22.37 -37.08 17.39
N ALA A 78 22.32 -35.82 16.96
CA ALA A 78 21.99 -35.49 15.58
C ALA A 78 23.10 -35.82 14.57
N LEU A 79 24.38 -35.72 15.00
CA LEU A 79 25.54 -36.09 14.16
C LEU A 79 25.72 -37.59 14.06
N HIS A 80 25.38 -38.31 15.10
CA HIS A 80 25.58 -39.75 15.21
C HIS A 80 24.26 -40.47 15.54
N PRO A 81 23.39 -40.74 14.55
CA PRO A 81 22.13 -41.43 14.76
C PRO A 81 22.34 -42.82 15.42
N GLY A 82 21.59 -43.14 16.46
CA GLY A 82 21.75 -44.35 17.26
C GLY A 82 22.55 -44.17 18.56
N THR A 83 23.16 -43.02 18.78
CA THR A 83 23.90 -42.63 19.97
C THR A 83 23.01 -42.58 21.22
N GLU A 84 21.71 -42.27 21.05
CA GLU A 84 20.75 -42.21 22.15
C GLU A 84 20.73 -43.54 22.96
N ALA A 85 20.91 -44.68 22.31
CA ALA A 85 20.95 -45.97 22.95
C ALA A 85 22.19 -46.17 23.86
N HIS A 86 23.27 -45.45 23.58
CA HIS A 86 24.53 -45.54 24.35
C HIS A 86 24.62 -44.50 25.46
N LEU A 87 24.05 -43.32 25.26
CA LEU A 87 23.98 -42.29 26.31
C LEU A 87 23.06 -42.67 27.46
N ILE A 88 22.15 -43.62 27.25
CA ILE A 88 21.12 -44.00 28.21
C ILE A 88 20.95 -45.52 28.24
N PRO A 89 21.56 -46.23 29.22
CA PRO A 89 21.65 -47.70 29.27
C PRO A 89 20.33 -48.48 29.30
N GLU A 90 19.18 -47.86 29.48
CA GLU A 90 17.88 -48.55 29.65
C GLU A 90 16.88 -48.28 28.50
N GLY A 91 17.33 -47.76 27.35
CA GLY A 91 16.46 -47.50 26.18
C GLY A 91 15.47 -46.35 26.36
N GLN A 92 15.71 -45.49 27.33
CA GLN A 92 14.93 -44.24 27.50
C GLN A 92 15.57 -43.10 26.72
N PRO A 93 14.79 -42.18 26.13
CA PRO A 93 15.36 -41.08 25.35
C PRO A 93 16.13 -40.09 26.22
N LEU A 94 17.16 -39.45 25.65
CA LEU A 94 17.81 -38.31 26.27
C LEU A 94 16.76 -37.20 26.46
N CYS A 95 16.51 -36.84 27.73
CA CYS A 95 15.50 -35.82 28.06
C CYS A 95 16.07 -34.72 28.96
N PHE A 96 15.38 -33.57 28.98
CA PHE A 96 15.84 -32.41 29.73
C PHE A 96 15.99 -32.68 31.24
N ALA A 97 15.09 -33.46 31.84
CA ALA A 97 15.16 -33.77 33.27
C ALA A 97 16.49 -34.44 33.69
N ARG A 98 17.04 -35.29 32.84
CA ARG A 98 18.32 -35.96 33.09
C ARG A 98 19.50 -35.01 32.90
N VAL A 99 19.48 -34.24 31.82
CA VAL A 99 20.51 -33.22 31.58
C VAL A 99 20.57 -32.24 32.73
N TRP A 100 19.41 -31.81 33.21
CA TRP A 100 19.31 -30.88 34.36
C TRP A 100 19.94 -31.49 35.62
N GLN A 101 19.59 -32.72 35.93
CA GLN A 101 20.14 -33.41 37.10
C GLN A 101 21.66 -33.62 37.01
N ALA A 102 22.16 -33.92 35.83
CA ALA A 102 23.61 -34.08 35.60
C ALA A 102 24.37 -32.76 35.76
N ALA A 103 23.84 -31.68 35.19
CA ALA A 103 24.50 -30.39 35.22
C ALA A 103 24.34 -29.65 36.57
N CYS A 104 23.18 -29.74 37.21
CA CYS A 104 22.85 -28.98 38.42
C CYS A 104 22.99 -29.79 39.73
N GLY A 105 23.06 -31.12 39.64
CA GLY A 105 23.18 -32.01 40.80
C GLY A 105 21.87 -32.26 41.56
N TYR A 106 20.74 -31.73 41.13
CA TYR A 106 19.42 -31.88 41.71
C TYR A 106 18.32 -32.07 40.64
N SER A 107 17.17 -32.58 41.07
CA SER A 107 16.05 -32.87 40.16
C SER A 107 15.36 -31.62 39.65
N VAL A 108 14.81 -31.64 38.41
CA VAL A 108 13.93 -30.61 37.87
C VAL A 108 12.71 -30.30 38.75
N TRP A 109 12.29 -31.29 39.59
CA TRP A 109 11.15 -31.13 40.49
C TRP A 109 11.49 -30.36 41.77
N GLU A 110 12.75 -30.13 42.06
CA GLU A 110 13.21 -29.30 43.19
C GLU A 110 13.23 -27.82 42.85
N THR A 111 13.41 -27.50 41.57
CA THR A 111 13.38 -26.09 41.05
C THR A 111 12.56 -26.01 39.75
N PRO A 112 11.26 -26.33 39.80
CA PRO A 112 10.46 -26.51 38.60
C PRO A 112 10.32 -25.21 37.76
N ASP A 113 10.27 -24.05 38.37
CA ASP A 113 10.11 -22.80 37.67
C ASP A 113 11.37 -22.43 36.88
N THR A 114 12.56 -22.56 37.48
CA THR A 114 13.83 -22.32 36.80
C THR A 114 14.07 -23.34 35.68
N ALA A 115 13.73 -24.63 35.95
CA ALA A 115 13.85 -25.69 34.96
C ALA A 115 12.92 -25.47 33.76
N ARG A 116 11.67 -25.02 33.98
CA ARG A 116 10.73 -24.65 32.91
C ARG A 116 11.22 -23.49 32.10
N GLU A 117 11.74 -22.47 32.75
CA GLU A 117 12.30 -21.30 32.07
C GLU A 117 13.46 -21.67 31.14
N THR A 118 14.39 -22.53 31.64
CA THR A 118 15.51 -23.00 30.84
C THR A 118 15.06 -23.91 29.70
N LEU A 119 14.10 -24.80 29.92
CA LEU A 119 13.52 -25.65 28.87
C LEU A 119 12.84 -24.81 27.79
N ALA A 120 12.07 -23.80 28.17
CA ALA A 120 11.41 -22.90 27.24
C ALA A 120 12.42 -22.14 26.36
N GLN A 121 13.63 -21.87 26.87
CA GLN A 121 14.72 -21.28 26.09
C GLN A 121 15.32 -22.25 25.09
N LEU A 122 15.61 -23.47 25.54
CA LEU A 122 16.18 -24.53 24.70
C LEU A 122 15.24 -25.00 23.60
N ARG A 123 13.94 -24.94 23.84
CA ARG A 123 12.88 -25.35 22.89
C ARG A 123 12.99 -24.67 21.50
N LEU A 124 13.55 -23.49 21.41
CA LEU A 124 13.78 -22.82 20.12
C LEU A 124 14.80 -23.55 19.24
N PHE A 125 15.73 -24.26 19.86
CA PHE A 125 16.83 -24.92 19.18
C PHE A 125 16.63 -26.45 19.10
N LEU A 126 15.67 -26.96 19.86
CA LEU A 126 15.38 -28.38 19.94
C LEU A 126 13.98 -28.69 19.41
N LEU A 127 13.87 -29.79 18.66
CA LEU A 127 12.59 -30.31 18.19
C LEU A 127 11.99 -31.17 19.34
N SER A 128 10.70 -30.98 19.61
CA SER A 128 9.95 -31.81 20.54
C SER A 128 8.49 -31.90 20.16
N GLU A 129 7.89 -33.07 20.26
CA GLU A 129 6.44 -33.25 20.09
C GLU A 129 5.67 -32.77 21.31
N GLU A 130 6.31 -32.82 22.50
CA GLU A 130 5.75 -32.36 23.78
C GLU A 130 6.65 -31.27 24.38
N PRO A 131 6.53 -30.02 23.90
CA PRO A 131 7.48 -28.96 24.22
C PRO A 131 7.55 -28.59 25.71
N ASP A 132 6.50 -28.78 26.48
CA ASP A 132 6.44 -28.43 27.90
C ASP A 132 6.80 -29.61 28.83
N SER A 133 7.15 -30.77 28.26
CA SER A 133 7.51 -31.97 29.03
C SER A 133 9.01 -32.01 29.30
N PHE A 134 9.40 -32.13 30.57
CA PHE A 134 10.79 -32.35 30.96
C PHE A 134 11.33 -33.75 30.54
N LEU A 135 10.42 -34.66 30.18
CA LEU A 135 10.73 -36.03 29.79
C LEU A 135 10.72 -36.24 28.28
N ALA A 136 10.37 -35.23 27.50
CA ALA A 136 10.41 -35.31 26.04
C ALA A 136 11.84 -35.46 25.51
N PRO A 137 12.06 -36.22 24.42
CA PRO A 137 13.38 -36.37 23.80
C PRO A 137 13.94 -35.01 23.36
N LEU A 138 15.25 -34.84 23.58
CA LEU A 138 15.99 -33.68 23.10
C LEU A 138 16.55 -33.98 21.70
N GLN A 139 16.08 -33.29 20.69
CA GLN A 139 16.55 -33.43 19.32
C GLN A 139 16.94 -32.02 18.76
N ALA A 140 18.15 -31.91 18.23
CA ALA A 140 18.61 -30.66 17.64
C ALA A 140 17.83 -30.36 16.37
N ALA A 141 17.38 -29.10 16.20
CA ALA A 141 16.81 -28.66 14.95
C ALA A 141 17.88 -28.68 13.85
N GLU A 142 17.54 -29.14 12.65
CA GLU A 142 18.44 -29.19 11.51
C GLU A 142 19.07 -27.83 11.20
N ARG A 143 18.30 -26.77 11.34
CA ARG A 143 18.78 -25.39 11.16
C ARG A 143 19.86 -24.97 12.17
N LEU A 144 19.81 -25.50 13.40
CA LEU A 144 20.86 -25.29 14.40
C LEU A 144 22.19 -25.86 13.92
N LEU A 145 22.19 -27.08 13.40
CA LEU A 145 23.39 -27.71 12.86
C LEU A 145 23.96 -26.92 11.68
N GLY A 146 23.10 -26.47 10.77
CA GLY A 146 23.51 -25.61 9.68
C GLY A 146 24.15 -24.30 10.16
N TYR A 147 23.57 -23.64 11.15
CA TYR A 147 24.14 -22.42 11.74
C TYR A 147 25.49 -22.67 12.41
N LEU A 148 25.62 -23.69 13.21
CA LEU A 148 26.88 -24.07 13.86
C LEU A 148 27.95 -24.44 12.81
N GLY A 149 27.54 -25.07 11.70
CA GLY A 149 28.41 -25.39 10.57
C GLY A 149 28.84 -24.21 9.71
N GLY A 150 28.43 -22.99 10.03
CA GLY A 150 28.79 -21.79 9.28
C GLY A 150 27.80 -21.46 8.16
N GLY A 151 26.70 -22.18 8.00
CA GLY A 151 25.67 -21.88 7.02
C GLY A 151 24.87 -20.62 7.40
N ASP A 152 24.72 -19.71 6.45
CA ASP A 152 24.00 -18.45 6.62
C ASP A 152 22.65 -18.42 5.89
N GLU A 153 22.19 -19.58 5.39
CA GLU A 153 20.88 -19.70 4.77
C GLU A 153 19.77 -19.60 5.83
N ILE A 154 18.73 -18.83 5.53
CA ILE A 154 17.53 -18.72 6.37
C ILE A 154 16.80 -20.09 6.42
N ASP A 155 16.09 -20.35 7.53
CA ASP A 155 15.25 -21.53 7.69
C ASP A 155 14.36 -21.74 6.45
N PRO A 156 14.37 -22.94 5.82
CA PRO A 156 13.55 -23.22 4.64
C PRO A 156 12.06 -22.90 4.82
N LEU A 157 11.54 -23.05 6.05
CA LEU A 157 10.16 -22.71 6.39
C LEU A 157 9.85 -21.21 6.22
N LEU A 158 10.85 -20.36 6.28
CA LEU A 158 10.72 -18.91 6.22
C LEU A 158 11.04 -18.29 4.84
N LYS A 159 11.53 -19.07 3.86
CA LYS A 159 12.02 -18.54 2.56
C LYS A 159 11.04 -17.58 1.85
N GLU A 160 9.73 -17.81 1.98
CA GLU A 160 8.71 -16.97 1.36
C GLU A 160 8.17 -15.88 2.30
N VAL A 161 8.43 -15.99 3.59
CA VAL A 161 7.82 -15.15 4.65
C VAL A 161 8.80 -14.12 5.18
N ALA A 162 10.08 -14.47 5.30
CA ALA A 162 11.09 -13.62 5.92
C ALA A 162 12.40 -13.61 5.14
N ALA A 163 13.13 -12.50 5.27
CA ALA A 163 14.47 -12.35 4.71
C ALA A 163 15.29 -11.36 5.55
N TYR A 164 16.61 -11.56 5.59
CA TYR A 164 17.50 -10.53 6.12
C TYR A 164 17.52 -9.32 5.19
N ALA A 165 17.36 -8.12 5.74
CA ALA A 165 17.48 -6.91 4.97
C ALA A 165 18.94 -6.72 4.56
N GLN A 166 19.18 -6.55 3.27
CA GLN A 166 20.50 -6.12 2.80
C GLN A 166 20.74 -4.68 3.26
N THR A 167 21.48 -4.52 4.35
CA THR A 167 21.91 -3.23 4.87
C THR A 167 23.18 -2.81 4.11
N GLY A 168 23.01 -2.40 2.87
CA GLY A 168 24.13 -1.85 2.09
C GLY A 168 24.28 -0.34 2.32
N PRO A 169 25.51 0.20 2.39
CA PRO A 169 25.75 1.65 2.48
C PRO A 169 25.46 2.40 1.16
N GLY A 170 24.65 1.83 0.27
CA GLY A 170 24.57 2.26 -1.13
C GLY A 170 23.46 3.25 -1.48
N GLU A 171 22.45 3.43 -0.66
CA GLU A 171 21.37 4.37 -0.95
C GLU A 171 21.26 5.43 0.15
N ASP A 172 21.54 6.69 -0.17
CA ASP A 172 21.42 7.80 0.76
C ASP A 172 19.94 8.06 1.12
N LEU A 173 19.71 8.43 2.36
CA LEU A 173 18.41 8.89 2.85
C LEU A 173 18.17 10.29 2.28
N LEU A 174 17.34 10.39 1.24
CA LEU A 174 17.09 11.64 0.53
C LEU A 174 16.21 12.62 1.32
N ILE A 175 15.36 12.08 2.21
CA ILE A 175 14.39 12.86 3.01
C ILE A 175 14.35 12.36 4.44
N ARG A 176 13.84 13.17 5.37
CA ARG A 176 13.51 12.80 6.76
C ARG A 176 14.70 12.30 7.58
N THR A 177 15.86 12.91 7.41
CA THR A 177 17.07 12.55 8.17
C THR A 177 16.87 12.64 9.68
N ALA A 178 16.19 13.67 10.19
CA ALA A 178 15.87 13.82 11.61
C ALA A 178 14.99 12.68 12.16
N LEU A 179 14.02 12.20 11.38
CA LEU A 179 13.19 11.06 11.75
C LEU A 179 14.02 9.77 11.82
N ALA A 180 14.93 9.57 10.87
CA ALA A 180 15.85 8.44 10.86
C ALA A 180 16.86 8.49 12.02
N ASP A 181 17.32 9.66 12.41
CA ASP A 181 18.18 9.84 13.58
C ASP A 181 17.43 9.52 14.89
N THR A 182 16.17 9.88 14.98
CA THR A 182 15.30 9.49 16.11
C THR A 182 15.10 7.98 16.12
N LEU A 183 14.77 7.37 14.99
CA LEU A 183 14.60 5.93 14.88
C LEU A 183 15.88 5.15 15.21
N THR A 184 17.06 5.70 14.87
CA THR A 184 18.36 5.10 15.20
C THR A 184 18.56 5.03 16.72
N ARG A 185 18.21 6.09 17.44
CA ARG A 185 18.28 6.12 18.93
C ARG A 185 17.24 5.19 19.54
N ASP A 186 15.99 5.28 19.08
CA ASP A 186 14.90 4.43 19.60
C ASP A 186 15.18 2.95 19.41
N LEU A 187 15.81 2.56 18.28
CA LEU A 187 16.20 1.17 18.02
C LEU A 187 17.32 0.71 18.99
N ALA A 188 18.31 1.55 19.25
CA ALA A 188 19.37 1.25 20.22
C ALA A 188 18.81 1.07 21.63
N ASP A 189 17.93 1.98 22.04
CA ASP A 189 17.27 1.91 23.35
C ASP A 189 16.36 0.68 23.45
N ALA A 190 15.54 0.40 22.42
CA ALA A 190 14.62 -0.74 22.40
C ALA A 190 15.35 -2.09 22.54
N ARG A 191 16.56 -2.20 21.99
CA ARG A 191 17.40 -3.39 22.18
C ARG A 191 17.83 -3.59 23.63
N GLN A 192 18.00 -2.53 24.39
CA GLN A 192 18.40 -2.58 25.81
C GLN A 192 17.21 -2.77 26.72
N THR A 193 16.11 -2.05 26.46
CA THR A 193 14.92 -2.03 27.33
C THR A 193 13.91 -3.12 26.99
N GLY A 194 13.97 -3.67 25.77
CA GLY A 194 12.97 -4.58 25.22
C GLY A 194 11.66 -3.88 24.84
N ASP A 195 11.67 -2.55 24.66
CA ASP A 195 10.51 -1.78 24.19
C ASP A 195 10.13 -2.22 22.78
N LEU A 196 8.84 -2.12 22.46
CA LEU A 196 8.34 -2.34 21.11
C LEU A 196 8.42 -1.06 20.29
N LEU A 197 8.91 -1.13 19.05
CA LEU A 197 8.86 -0.03 18.10
C LEU A 197 7.67 -0.18 17.17
N HIS A 198 6.80 0.81 17.10
CA HIS A 198 5.67 0.86 16.18
C HIS A 198 5.86 1.98 15.16
N LEU A 199 6.01 1.62 13.88
CA LEU A 199 6.14 2.53 12.76
C LEU A 199 4.84 2.54 11.96
N SER A 200 4.10 3.65 12.03
CA SER A 200 2.83 3.82 11.30
C SER A 200 2.98 4.77 10.11
N GLY A 201 2.13 4.61 9.09
CA GLY A 201 2.08 5.48 7.92
C GLY A 201 1.77 4.72 6.63
N ALA A 202 1.49 5.41 5.54
CA ALA A 202 1.06 4.80 4.28
C ALA A 202 2.03 3.74 3.73
N GLU A 203 1.51 2.77 2.98
CA GLU A 203 2.34 1.78 2.29
C GLU A 203 3.31 2.48 1.31
N GLY A 204 4.57 2.09 1.35
CA GLY A 204 5.60 2.66 0.47
C GLY A 204 6.15 4.03 0.90
N ILE A 205 5.75 4.55 2.07
CA ILE A 205 6.22 5.85 2.61
C ILE A 205 7.67 5.85 3.08
N GLY A 206 8.30 4.67 3.17
CA GLY A 206 9.72 4.54 3.53
C GLY A 206 10.01 4.05 4.95
N LYS A 207 9.01 3.56 5.72
CA LYS A 207 9.18 3.01 7.07
C LYS A 207 10.30 1.98 7.16
N PHE A 208 10.21 0.94 6.33
CA PHE A 208 11.19 -0.14 6.30
C PHE A 208 12.57 0.34 5.84
N PHE A 209 12.64 1.25 4.88
CA PHE A 209 13.88 1.83 4.40
C PHE A 209 14.60 2.63 5.49
N ALA A 210 13.86 3.48 6.24
CA ALA A 210 14.41 4.20 7.37
C ALA A 210 14.88 3.26 8.49
N LEU A 211 14.12 2.18 8.76
CA LEU A 211 14.49 1.18 9.75
C LEU A 211 15.76 0.41 9.34
N SER A 212 15.93 0.05 8.07
CA SER A 212 17.14 -0.61 7.58
C SER A 212 18.37 0.30 7.69
N HIS A 213 18.22 1.61 7.46
CA HIS A 213 19.28 2.59 7.74
C HIS A 213 19.61 2.69 9.23
N ALA A 214 18.60 2.72 10.11
CA ALA A 214 18.79 2.75 11.55
C ALA A 214 19.50 1.47 12.05
N ALA A 215 19.13 0.31 11.52
CA ALA A 215 19.77 -0.96 11.83
C ALA A 215 21.24 -0.99 11.38
N ALA A 216 21.54 -0.53 10.15
CA ALA A 216 22.90 -0.43 9.64
C ALA A 216 23.79 0.51 10.49
N ARG A 217 23.26 1.65 10.93
CA ARG A 217 23.98 2.57 11.82
C ARG A 217 24.26 1.98 13.20
N ASN A 218 23.40 1.12 13.69
CA ASN A 218 23.58 0.38 14.93
C ASN A 218 24.38 -0.92 14.78
N VAL A 219 24.83 -1.24 13.56
CA VAL A 219 25.54 -2.50 13.23
C VAL A 219 24.73 -3.71 13.67
N VAL A 220 23.45 -3.74 13.32
CA VAL A 220 22.48 -4.78 13.71
C VAL A 220 21.84 -5.34 12.46
N GLU A 221 21.79 -6.66 12.39
CA GLU A 221 21.01 -7.35 11.34
C GLU A 221 19.51 -7.11 11.52
N LEU A 222 18.79 -7.03 10.42
CA LEU A 222 17.36 -6.81 10.42
C LEU A 222 16.65 -7.97 9.70
N LEU A 223 15.88 -8.76 10.45
CA LEU A 223 15.05 -9.83 9.90
C LEU A 223 13.67 -9.26 9.54
N ALA A 224 13.41 -9.08 8.26
CA ALA A 224 12.14 -8.56 7.75
C ALA A 224 11.15 -9.70 7.52
N VAL A 225 9.98 -9.64 8.14
CA VAL A 225 8.89 -10.61 8.04
C VAL A 225 7.70 -9.95 7.35
N ASP A 226 7.21 -10.52 6.26
CA ASP A 226 5.96 -10.07 5.61
C ASP A 226 4.77 -10.77 6.28
N CYS A 227 4.03 -10.04 7.09
CA CYS A 227 2.88 -10.56 7.82
C CYS A 227 1.74 -11.03 6.91
N ARG A 228 1.65 -10.54 5.66
CA ARG A 228 0.64 -10.99 4.68
C ARG A 228 0.93 -12.44 4.27
N MET A 229 2.20 -12.76 4.03
CA MET A 229 2.63 -14.11 3.70
C MET A 229 2.51 -15.03 4.92
N LEU A 230 2.90 -14.54 6.10
CA LEU A 230 2.73 -15.28 7.36
C LEU A 230 1.25 -15.61 7.62
N ALA A 231 0.36 -14.61 7.52
CA ALA A 231 -1.08 -14.77 7.71
C ALA A 231 -1.75 -15.67 6.67
N ALA A 232 -1.13 -15.94 5.53
CA ALA A 232 -1.67 -16.83 4.51
C ALA A 232 -1.68 -18.32 4.93
N ASN A 233 -0.95 -18.67 5.99
CA ASN A 233 -0.77 -20.02 6.45
C ASN A 233 -1.81 -20.46 7.52
N PRO A 234 -2.02 -21.77 7.74
CA PRO A 234 -2.80 -22.30 8.86
C PRO A 234 -2.15 -21.98 10.21
N LEU A 235 -2.96 -21.81 11.26
CA LEU A 235 -2.48 -21.47 12.61
C LEU A 235 -1.33 -22.36 13.14
N PRO A 236 -1.37 -23.70 13.03
CA PRO A 236 -0.27 -24.53 13.50
C PRO A 236 1.05 -24.26 12.79
N THR A 237 0.98 -23.92 11.50
CA THR A 237 2.15 -23.53 10.69
C THR A 237 2.68 -22.15 11.09
N ILE A 238 1.79 -21.20 11.37
CA ILE A 238 2.18 -19.87 11.86
C ILE A 238 3.00 -19.97 13.14
N TRP A 239 2.60 -20.82 14.10
CA TRP A 239 3.35 -21.04 15.34
C TRP A 239 4.76 -21.55 15.08
N LYS A 240 4.91 -22.56 14.21
CA LYS A 240 6.22 -23.08 13.81
C LYS A 240 7.07 -21.99 13.13
N MET A 241 6.46 -21.18 12.27
CA MET A 241 7.14 -20.04 11.63
C MET A 241 7.57 -18.99 12.64
N VAL A 242 6.76 -18.68 13.65
CA VAL A 242 7.11 -17.73 14.71
C VAL A 242 8.30 -18.22 15.50
N ASP A 243 8.35 -19.51 15.88
CA ASP A 243 9.51 -20.10 16.55
C ASP A 243 10.76 -20.06 15.66
N SER A 244 10.62 -20.30 14.35
CA SER A 244 11.72 -20.18 13.40
C SER A 244 12.20 -18.73 13.24
N ILE A 245 11.29 -17.74 13.20
CA ILE A 245 11.65 -16.31 13.18
C ILE A 245 12.44 -15.93 14.43
N ARG A 246 12.01 -16.38 15.60
CA ARG A 246 12.72 -16.15 16.87
C ARG A 246 14.12 -16.75 16.82
N ARG A 247 14.24 -17.99 16.40
CA ARG A 247 15.51 -18.71 16.28
C ARG A 247 16.48 -17.98 15.34
N GLU A 248 16.02 -17.57 14.16
CA GLU A 248 16.84 -16.80 13.21
C GLU A 248 17.29 -15.46 13.82
N ALA A 249 16.39 -14.74 14.47
CA ALA A 249 16.73 -13.47 15.12
C ALA A 249 17.81 -13.68 16.22
N LEU A 250 17.73 -14.76 16.96
CA LEU A 250 18.68 -15.11 18.00
C LEU A 250 20.06 -15.50 17.45
N PHE A 251 20.11 -16.26 16.35
CA PHE A 251 21.37 -16.69 15.72
C PHE A 251 22.26 -15.51 15.32
N TYR A 252 21.66 -14.42 14.87
CA TYR A 252 22.39 -13.26 14.33
C TYR A 252 22.27 -12.01 15.18
N GLY A 253 21.62 -12.08 16.35
CA GLY A 253 21.32 -10.90 17.17
C GLY A 253 20.47 -9.86 16.42
N ALA A 254 19.62 -10.34 15.50
CA ALA A 254 18.87 -9.50 14.59
C ALA A 254 17.65 -8.86 15.26
N CYS A 255 17.31 -7.64 14.84
CA CYS A 255 16.01 -7.04 15.12
C CYS A 255 14.96 -7.64 14.19
N ILE A 256 13.77 -7.91 14.71
CA ILE A 256 12.65 -8.44 13.94
C ILE A 256 11.80 -7.27 13.45
N CYS A 257 11.54 -7.20 12.14
CA CYS A 257 10.64 -6.23 11.54
C CYS A 257 9.40 -6.90 10.98
N LEU A 258 8.24 -6.74 11.63
CA LEU A 258 6.94 -7.24 11.21
C LEU A 258 6.31 -6.22 10.26
N ARG A 259 6.34 -6.48 8.95
CA ARG A 259 5.80 -5.61 7.91
C ARG A 259 4.34 -5.94 7.62
N HIS A 260 3.53 -4.91 7.28
CA HIS A 260 2.12 -5.07 6.94
C HIS A 260 1.30 -5.81 8.02
N ALA A 261 1.53 -5.44 9.26
CA ALA A 261 0.86 -6.07 10.41
C ALA A 261 -0.68 -5.90 10.38
N ASP A 262 -1.17 -4.90 9.67
CA ASP A 262 -2.62 -4.66 9.45
C ASP A 262 -3.34 -5.84 8.78
N CYS A 263 -2.63 -6.72 8.07
CA CYS A 263 -3.25 -7.86 7.37
C CYS A 263 -3.96 -8.84 8.31
N PHE A 264 -3.59 -8.87 9.59
CA PHE A 264 -4.28 -9.66 10.60
C PHE A 264 -5.66 -9.10 10.95
N VAL A 265 -5.90 -7.78 10.73
CA VAL A 265 -7.21 -7.12 10.87
C VAL A 265 -8.19 -7.55 9.79
N GLN A 266 -7.73 -7.55 8.54
CA GLN A 266 -8.59 -7.73 7.37
C GLN A 266 -9.20 -9.13 7.27
N ARG A 267 -8.66 -10.12 7.98
CA ARG A 267 -9.19 -11.49 8.03
C ARG A 267 -10.32 -11.71 9.03
N ALA A 268 -10.52 -10.79 9.97
CA ALA A 268 -11.71 -10.82 10.80
C ALA A 268 -12.89 -10.33 9.97
N GLN A 269 -13.94 -11.14 9.83
CA GLN A 269 -15.15 -10.73 9.12
C GLN A 269 -15.65 -9.39 9.68
N PRO A 270 -15.98 -8.39 8.82
CA PRO A 270 -16.24 -7.01 9.25
C PRO A 270 -17.40 -6.85 10.24
N GLU A 271 -18.29 -7.85 10.34
CA GLU A 271 -19.52 -7.76 11.13
C GLU A 271 -19.36 -8.10 12.62
N GLN A 272 -18.21 -8.61 13.07
CA GLN A 272 -18.06 -9.13 14.44
C GLN A 272 -16.81 -8.71 15.20
N ALA A 273 -15.93 -7.90 14.64
CA ALA A 273 -14.65 -7.58 15.29
C ALA A 273 -14.60 -6.14 15.79
N GLU A 274 -14.63 -5.96 17.10
CA GLU A 274 -14.14 -4.74 17.73
C GLU A 274 -12.66 -4.52 17.34
N PRO A 275 -12.24 -3.28 17.00
CA PRO A 275 -10.85 -2.98 16.62
C PRO A 275 -9.80 -3.52 17.61
N GLU A 276 -10.09 -3.56 18.88
CA GLU A 276 -9.22 -4.10 19.94
C GLU A 276 -9.04 -5.62 19.86
N ALA A 277 -9.92 -6.35 19.18
CA ALA A 277 -9.86 -7.81 19.12
C ALA A 277 -8.75 -8.33 18.19
N TRP A 278 -8.41 -7.59 17.13
CA TRP A 278 -7.33 -8.00 16.23
C TRP A 278 -5.94 -7.73 16.82
N GLU A 279 -5.77 -6.60 17.53
CA GLU A 279 -4.53 -6.25 18.20
C GLU A 279 -4.17 -7.34 19.22
N LYS A 280 -5.16 -7.82 19.97
CA LYS A 280 -4.99 -8.97 20.88
C LYS A 280 -4.62 -10.25 20.14
N ARG A 281 -5.27 -10.55 19.00
CA ARG A 281 -4.95 -11.73 18.18
C ARG A 281 -3.54 -11.63 17.59
N PHE A 282 -3.16 -10.49 17.06
CA PHE A 282 -1.82 -10.26 16.54
C PHE A 282 -0.78 -10.42 17.65
N TYR A 283 -1.03 -9.85 18.81
CA TYR A 283 -0.16 -10.01 19.98
C TYR A 283 -0.01 -11.47 20.37
N HIS A 284 -1.09 -12.22 20.53
CA HIS A 284 -1.04 -13.62 20.91
C HIS A 284 -0.47 -14.54 19.82
N LEU A 285 -0.68 -14.21 18.55
CA LEU A 285 -0.20 -15.04 17.45
C LEU A 285 1.28 -14.83 17.11
N CYS A 286 1.75 -13.59 17.15
CA CYS A 286 3.07 -13.23 16.64
C CYS A 286 3.94 -12.47 17.64
N ALA A 287 3.42 -11.43 18.27
CA ALA A 287 4.24 -10.51 19.03
C ALA A 287 4.59 -11.01 20.44
N ALA A 288 3.65 -11.65 21.14
CA ALA A 288 3.91 -12.16 22.48
C ALA A 288 5.08 -13.18 22.52
N PRO A 289 5.07 -14.23 21.69
CA PRO A 289 6.20 -15.16 21.62
C PRO A 289 7.50 -14.49 21.21
N LEU A 290 7.47 -13.47 20.31
CA LEU A 290 8.66 -12.75 19.86
C LEU A 290 9.24 -11.83 20.94
N LEU A 291 8.41 -11.27 21.81
CA LEU A 291 8.80 -10.34 22.87
C LEU A 291 9.37 -11.03 24.12
N GLU A 292 9.13 -12.32 24.31
CA GLU A 292 9.46 -13.01 25.55
C GLU A 292 10.94 -13.01 25.92
N LYS A 293 11.89 -12.77 25.00
CA LYS A 293 13.33 -12.72 25.34
C LYS A 293 14.20 -11.84 24.45
N GLY A 294 14.17 -10.55 24.70
CA GLY A 294 15.28 -9.66 24.31
C GLY A 294 15.48 -9.37 22.83
N ALA A 295 14.67 -9.93 21.93
CA ALA A 295 14.68 -9.53 20.54
C ALA A 295 13.99 -8.16 20.42
N ALA A 296 14.66 -7.15 19.86
CA ALA A 296 14.00 -5.90 19.52
C ALA A 296 13.01 -6.16 18.38
N VAL A 297 11.75 -5.81 18.60
CA VAL A 297 10.67 -6.01 17.64
C VAL A 297 10.15 -4.69 17.15
N CYS A 298 10.17 -4.52 15.83
CA CYS A 298 9.62 -3.37 15.12
C CYS A 298 8.37 -3.79 14.36
N ILE A 299 7.25 -3.11 14.56
CA ILE A 299 5.99 -3.36 13.88
C ILE A 299 5.72 -2.23 12.90
N CYS A 300 5.50 -2.56 11.62
CA CYS A 300 5.12 -1.61 10.59
C CYS A 300 3.66 -1.81 10.21
N THR A 301 2.85 -0.74 10.33
CA THR A 301 1.45 -0.70 9.89
C THR A 301 1.26 0.32 8.76
N ASP A 302 0.29 0.06 7.87
CA ASP A 302 0.01 0.92 6.73
C ASP A 302 -1.05 2.00 7.05
N GLY A 303 -1.63 1.95 8.25
CA GLY A 303 -2.55 2.94 8.80
C GLY A 303 -2.26 3.27 10.26
N PRO A 304 -2.97 4.24 10.86
CA PRO A 304 -2.89 4.50 12.27
C PRO A 304 -3.44 3.29 13.04
N ALA A 305 -2.64 2.74 13.93
CA ALA A 305 -3.04 1.69 14.85
C ALA A 305 -2.60 2.09 16.25
N SER A 306 -3.52 2.08 17.21
CA SER A 306 -3.21 2.30 18.61
C SER A 306 -2.87 0.95 19.24
N PHE A 307 -1.60 0.72 19.54
CA PHE A 307 -1.17 -0.45 20.30
C PHE A 307 -1.20 -0.09 21.78
N LEU A 308 -1.97 -0.85 22.55
CA LEU A 308 -1.93 -0.79 24.01
C LEU A 308 -0.56 -1.30 24.51
N PRO A 309 -0.09 -0.88 25.70
CA PRO A 309 1.15 -1.39 26.28
C PRO A 309 1.07 -2.92 26.37
N TRP A 310 1.88 -3.59 25.55
CA TRP A 310 1.82 -5.04 25.38
C TRP A 310 2.65 -5.72 26.45
N ALA A 311 2.05 -6.66 27.19
CA ALA A 311 2.70 -7.42 28.25
C ALA A 311 3.50 -6.57 29.26
N GLY A 312 3.03 -5.36 29.58
CA GLY A 312 3.72 -4.44 30.47
C GLY A 312 4.97 -3.77 29.90
N ARG A 313 5.22 -3.90 28.59
CA ARG A 313 6.33 -3.22 27.90
C ARG A 313 5.87 -1.93 27.23
N PRO A 314 6.67 -0.85 27.29
CA PRO A 314 6.37 0.40 26.59
C PRO A 314 6.36 0.18 25.07
N VAL A 315 5.49 0.92 24.39
CA VAL A 315 5.45 0.99 22.93
C VAL A 315 5.91 2.38 22.51
N ARG A 316 6.99 2.46 21.76
CA ARG A 316 7.46 3.69 21.13
C ARG A 316 6.83 3.82 19.76
N GLN A 317 5.99 4.82 19.58
CA GLN A 317 5.29 5.06 18.33
C GLN A 317 6.01 6.14 17.51
N LEU A 318 6.24 5.86 16.25
CA LEU A 318 6.81 6.80 15.29
C LEU A 318 5.92 6.83 14.04
N GLU A 319 5.32 7.99 13.80
CA GLU A 319 4.45 8.19 12.64
C GLU A 319 5.26 8.71 11.44
N PHE A 320 5.04 8.10 10.29
CA PHE A 320 5.56 8.53 9.01
C PHE A 320 4.44 9.25 8.26
N PRO A 321 4.37 10.59 8.32
CA PRO A 321 3.34 11.35 7.65
C PRO A 321 3.48 11.23 6.12
N ASP A 322 2.44 11.58 5.38
CA ASP A 322 2.53 11.67 3.92
C ASP A 322 3.65 12.62 3.48
N CYS A 323 4.24 12.34 2.33
CA CYS A 323 5.31 13.18 1.81
C CYS A 323 4.80 14.58 1.49
N THR A 324 5.46 15.58 2.02
CA THR A 324 5.27 16.97 1.60
C THR A 324 5.67 17.12 0.13
N ARG A 325 5.17 18.15 -0.52
CA ARG A 325 5.50 18.42 -1.92
C ARG A 325 6.99 18.68 -2.14
N GLY A 326 7.64 19.37 -1.20
CA GLY A 326 9.09 19.57 -1.21
C GLY A 326 9.87 18.26 -1.13
N GLU A 327 9.44 17.35 -0.25
CA GLU A 327 10.03 15.99 -0.15
C GLU A 327 9.84 15.20 -1.46
N GLN A 328 8.67 15.28 -2.09
CA GLN A 328 8.44 14.64 -3.38
C GLN A 328 9.37 15.17 -4.48
N ILE A 329 9.54 16.49 -4.56
CA ILE A 329 10.47 17.10 -5.53
C ILE A 329 11.90 16.57 -5.28
N THR A 330 12.34 16.54 -4.02
CA THR A 330 13.65 16.00 -3.63
C THR A 330 13.81 14.54 -4.04
N LEU A 331 12.78 13.71 -3.83
CA LEU A 331 12.78 12.30 -4.25
C LEU A 331 12.85 12.14 -5.77
N TRP A 332 12.05 12.92 -6.51
CA TRP A 332 12.11 12.91 -7.98
C TRP A 332 13.50 13.31 -8.49
N GLN A 333 14.12 14.36 -7.91
CA GLN A 333 15.47 14.78 -8.23
C GLN A 333 16.53 13.71 -7.92
N GLY A 334 16.45 13.12 -6.73
CA GLY A 334 17.38 12.09 -6.27
C GLY A 334 17.34 10.84 -7.15
N PHE A 335 16.14 10.24 -7.28
CA PHE A 335 15.98 9.00 -8.05
C PHE A 335 16.26 9.20 -9.54
N SER A 336 15.82 10.32 -10.14
CA SER A 336 16.10 10.58 -11.56
C SER A 336 17.60 10.78 -11.84
N ARG A 337 18.33 11.43 -10.91
CA ARG A 337 19.79 11.55 -11.01
C ARG A 337 20.49 10.19 -10.92
N GLN A 338 20.07 9.34 -9.97
CA GLN A 338 20.63 7.99 -9.82
C GLN A 338 20.36 7.12 -11.05
N ALA A 339 19.17 7.23 -11.65
CA ALA A 339 18.79 6.45 -12.82
C ALA A 339 19.22 7.07 -14.17
N GLY A 340 19.84 8.25 -14.18
CA GLY A 340 20.25 8.94 -15.41
C GLY A 340 19.08 9.46 -16.27
N VAL A 341 17.90 9.68 -15.68
CA VAL A 341 16.70 10.17 -16.38
C VAL A 341 16.61 11.69 -16.25
N LYS A 342 16.44 12.39 -17.36
CA LYS A 342 16.24 13.84 -17.38
C LYS A 342 14.74 14.15 -17.40
N LEU A 343 14.23 14.69 -16.30
CA LEU A 343 12.84 15.11 -16.15
C LEU A 343 12.76 16.40 -15.31
N ASP A 344 11.64 17.11 -15.42
CA ASP A 344 11.33 18.23 -14.53
C ASP A 344 10.76 17.70 -13.20
N ALA A 345 11.63 17.58 -12.20
CA ALA A 345 11.27 17.07 -10.88
C ALA A 345 10.28 18.00 -10.14
N VAL A 346 10.34 19.31 -10.37
CA VAL A 346 9.42 20.28 -9.77
C VAL A 346 8.01 20.07 -10.33
N GLN A 347 7.90 19.92 -11.64
CA GLN A 347 6.64 19.63 -12.29
C GLN A 347 6.09 18.27 -11.86
N CYS A 348 6.93 17.22 -11.81
CA CYS A 348 6.51 15.89 -11.38
C CYS A 348 6.03 15.87 -9.92
N GLY A 349 6.79 16.46 -8.99
CA GLY A 349 6.43 16.51 -7.57
C GLY A 349 5.24 17.38 -7.25
N SER A 350 4.94 18.39 -8.11
CA SER A 350 3.75 19.23 -7.99
C SER A 350 2.51 18.56 -8.54
N LYS A 351 2.67 17.73 -9.58
CA LYS A 351 1.59 17.11 -10.32
C LYS A 351 1.15 15.76 -9.77
N TYR A 352 2.09 14.93 -9.30
CA TYR A 352 1.83 13.56 -8.88
C TYR A 352 2.11 13.38 -7.38
N LYS A 353 1.06 13.06 -6.60
CA LYS A 353 1.19 12.74 -5.18
C LYS A 353 1.52 11.25 -5.05
N LEU A 354 2.81 10.90 -5.09
CA LEU A 354 3.30 9.53 -5.06
C LEU A 354 4.11 9.28 -3.79
N THR A 355 4.06 8.06 -3.28
CA THR A 355 4.94 7.63 -2.18
C THR A 355 6.38 7.44 -2.69
N PRO A 356 7.40 7.48 -1.82
CA PRO A 356 8.79 7.24 -2.21
C PRO A 356 9.01 5.97 -3.04
N ARG A 357 8.33 4.87 -2.65
CA ARG A 357 8.37 3.61 -3.40
C ARG A 357 7.79 3.76 -4.80
N GLN A 358 6.66 4.44 -4.92
CA GLN A 358 6.00 4.67 -6.21
C GLN A 358 6.85 5.55 -7.13
N ILE A 359 7.48 6.62 -6.59
CA ILE A 359 8.40 7.47 -7.36
C ILE A 359 9.59 6.64 -7.86
N ARG A 360 10.19 5.81 -7.01
CA ARG A 360 11.31 4.93 -7.40
C ARG A 360 10.92 3.97 -8.51
N ILE A 361 9.75 3.33 -8.41
CA ILE A 361 9.23 2.44 -9.46
C ILE A 361 8.99 3.20 -10.75
N ALA A 362 8.36 4.39 -10.68
CA ALA A 362 8.08 5.21 -11.85
C ALA A 362 9.38 5.62 -12.56
N VAL A 363 10.37 6.09 -11.82
CA VAL A 363 11.68 6.48 -12.38
C VAL A 363 12.40 5.28 -13.00
N ALA A 364 12.38 4.11 -12.37
CA ALA A 364 12.96 2.88 -12.92
C ALA A 364 12.29 2.46 -14.24
N GLN A 365 10.96 2.54 -14.34
CA GLN A 365 10.24 2.28 -15.58
C GLN A 365 10.54 3.32 -16.67
N LEU A 366 10.68 4.60 -16.30
CA LEU A 366 11.06 5.64 -17.25
C LEU A 366 12.49 5.42 -17.77
N ALA A 367 13.42 5.05 -16.90
CA ALA A 367 14.80 4.75 -17.27
C ALA A 367 14.89 3.60 -18.30
N SER A 368 14.06 2.59 -18.15
CA SER A 368 14.00 1.47 -19.11
C SER A 368 13.39 1.85 -20.47
N THR A 369 12.65 2.97 -20.55
CA THR A 369 11.93 3.37 -21.76
C THR A 369 12.69 4.45 -22.54
N ALA A 370 13.14 5.51 -21.89
CA ALA A 370 13.89 6.60 -22.51
C ALA A 370 14.64 7.47 -21.48
N PRO A 371 15.87 7.90 -21.76
CA PRO A 371 16.62 8.80 -20.86
C PRO A 371 16.02 10.20 -20.76
N ASN A 372 15.24 10.64 -21.76
CA ASN A 372 14.52 11.92 -21.82
C ASN A 372 13.04 11.65 -22.08
N PRO A 373 12.24 11.24 -21.05
CA PRO A 373 10.85 10.92 -21.26
C PRO A 373 10.01 12.16 -21.56
N THR A 374 9.04 12.03 -22.47
CA THR A 374 8.03 13.05 -22.73
C THR A 374 7.03 13.15 -21.58
N GLN A 375 6.32 14.26 -21.43
CA GLN A 375 5.28 14.44 -20.42
C GLN A 375 4.21 13.33 -20.49
N ALA A 376 3.82 12.94 -21.70
CA ALA A 376 2.86 11.86 -21.93
C ALA A 376 3.38 10.49 -21.42
N GLN A 377 4.68 10.20 -21.55
CA GLN A 377 5.29 9.00 -21.02
C GLN A 377 5.33 9.01 -19.49
N ILE A 378 5.70 10.16 -18.89
CA ILE A 378 5.68 10.35 -17.44
C ILE A 378 4.27 10.12 -16.88
N ALA A 379 3.27 10.77 -17.46
CA ALA A 379 1.87 10.63 -17.05
C ALA A 379 1.37 9.18 -17.17
N ARG A 380 1.73 8.50 -18.27
CA ARG A 380 1.39 7.09 -18.46
C ARG A 380 1.97 6.20 -17.37
N VAL A 381 3.24 6.37 -17.05
CA VAL A 381 3.94 5.57 -16.03
C VAL A 381 3.38 5.88 -14.64
N CYS A 382 3.25 7.15 -14.27
CA CYS A 382 2.64 7.55 -13.00
C CYS A 382 1.22 6.97 -12.84
N GLY A 383 0.42 7.00 -13.91
CA GLY A 383 -0.92 6.42 -13.91
C GLY A 383 -0.96 4.88 -13.81
N GLN A 384 0.15 4.19 -14.10
CA GLN A 384 0.26 2.73 -13.94
C GLN A 384 0.71 2.33 -12.54
N VAL A 385 1.53 3.17 -11.90
CA VAL A 385 2.05 2.94 -10.54
C VAL A 385 1.00 3.20 -9.47
N LEU A 386 0.02 4.06 -9.77
CA LEU A 386 -1.11 4.29 -8.88
C LEU A 386 -2.06 3.10 -8.90
N PRO A 387 -2.46 2.55 -7.74
CA PRO A 387 -3.43 1.47 -7.71
C PRO A 387 -4.75 1.94 -8.36
N PRO A 388 -5.37 1.14 -9.24
CA PRO A 388 -6.70 1.45 -9.73
C PRO A 388 -7.67 1.47 -8.53
N PRO A 389 -8.62 2.40 -8.47
CA PRO A 389 -9.67 2.34 -7.48
C PRO A 389 -10.55 1.11 -7.78
N ASP A 390 -10.37 0.08 -6.98
CA ASP A 390 -11.00 -1.23 -7.16
C ASP A 390 -12.31 -1.31 -6.37
N GLN A 391 -13.29 -0.41 -6.68
CA GLN A 391 -14.60 -0.46 -6.00
C GLN A 391 -15.73 -0.04 -6.93
N GLY A 392 -16.85 -0.79 -6.85
CA GLY A 392 -18.05 -0.55 -7.65
C GLY A 392 -18.54 0.90 -7.61
N GLY A 393 -18.89 1.45 -8.77
CA GLY A 393 -19.34 2.83 -8.93
C GLY A 393 -18.31 3.83 -9.42
N ILE A 394 -17.02 3.47 -9.51
CA ILE A 394 -15.97 4.33 -10.07
C ILE A 394 -15.56 3.84 -11.46
N ARG A 395 -15.58 4.73 -12.44
CA ARG A 395 -15.05 4.45 -13.78
C ARG A 395 -13.92 5.40 -14.12
N ARG A 396 -12.74 4.85 -14.42
CA ARG A 396 -11.65 5.62 -15.04
C ARG A 396 -12.01 5.90 -16.49
N ILE A 397 -12.02 7.19 -16.85
CA ILE A 397 -12.29 7.64 -18.22
C ILE A 397 -10.96 8.06 -18.86
N ARG A 398 -10.70 7.56 -20.05
CA ARG A 398 -9.62 8.04 -20.93
C ARG A 398 -10.23 8.91 -22.02
N THR A 399 -9.62 10.04 -22.27
CA THR A 399 -10.10 11.00 -23.28
C THR A 399 -8.94 11.61 -24.02
N SER A 400 -9.21 11.98 -25.26
CA SER A 400 -8.28 12.69 -26.15
C SER A 400 -8.79 14.10 -26.53
N TYR A 401 -9.91 14.54 -25.92
CA TYR A 401 -10.46 15.85 -26.24
C TYR A 401 -9.54 16.98 -25.79
N THR A 402 -9.33 17.93 -26.69
CA THR A 402 -8.54 19.14 -26.49
C THR A 402 -9.45 20.36 -26.25
N LEU A 403 -8.86 21.50 -25.86
CA LEU A 403 -9.62 22.75 -25.70
C LEU A 403 -10.22 23.26 -27.02
N ASP A 404 -9.61 22.90 -28.15
CA ASP A 404 -10.08 23.28 -29.49
C ASP A 404 -11.34 22.52 -29.93
N ASP A 405 -11.52 21.30 -29.43
CA ASP A 405 -12.72 20.51 -29.67
C ASP A 405 -13.94 21.07 -28.93
N LEU A 406 -13.71 21.83 -27.85
CA LEU A 406 -14.74 22.36 -26.99
C LEU A 406 -15.12 23.78 -27.44
N LYS A 407 -16.25 23.90 -28.15
CA LYS A 407 -16.76 25.20 -28.67
C LYS A 407 -17.60 25.88 -27.59
N LEU A 408 -17.00 26.86 -26.90
CA LEU A 408 -17.61 27.64 -25.82
C LEU A 408 -17.29 29.14 -26.03
N PRO A 409 -18.14 30.05 -25.50
CA PRO A 409 -17.78 31.46 -25.43
C PRO A 409 -16.47 31.69 -24.66
N ALA A 410 -15.75 32.76 -24.99
CA ALA A 410 -14.43 33.07 -24.42
C ALA A 410 -14.43 33.14 -22.88
N VAL A 411 -15.50 33.63 -22.26
CA VAL A 411 -15.62 33.73 -20.80
C VAL A 411 -15.61 32.37 -20.13
N GLN A 412 -16.35 31.39 -20.69
CA GLN A 412 -16.38 30.04 -20.16
C GLN A 412 -15.05 29.30 -20.38
N LYS A 413 -14.43 29.48 -21.55
CA LYS A 413 -13.06 28.95 -21.80
C LYS A 413 -12.06 29.52 -20.80
N GLN A 414 -12.11 30.82 -20.52
CA GLN A 414 -11.21 31.44 -19.52
C GLN A 414 -11.43 30.88 -18.13
N LYS A 415 -12.68 30.61 -17.71
CA LYS A 415 -12.95 29.97 -16.42
C LYS A 415 -12.35 28.57 -16.33
N LEU A 416 -12.37 27.78 -17.41
CA LEU A 416 -11.72 26.46 -17.44
C LEU A 416 -10.19 26.59 -17.34
N LEU A 417 -9.60 27.56 -18.03
CA LEU A 417 -8.17 27.86 -17.90
C LEU A 417 -7.80 28.28 -16.48
N ASN A 418 -8.60 29.12 -15.83
CA ASN A 418 -8.36 29.51 -14.44
C ASN A 418 -8.42 28.34 -13.48
N ILE A 419 -9.28 27.35 -13.73
CA ILE A 419 -9.31 26.08 -12.95
C ILE A 419 -7.99 25.32 -13.16
N ALA A 420 -7.53 25.20 -14.41
CA ALA A 420 -6.28 24.52 -14.73
C ALA A 420 -5.06 25.24 -14.10
N ASP A 421 -5.00 26.57 -14.21
CA ASP A 421 -3.94 27.40 -13.62
C ASP A 421 -3.89 27.24 -12.10
N HIS A 422 -5.05 27.18 -11.43
CA HIS A 422 -5.09 26.98 -9.99
C HIS A 422 -4.42 25.65 -9.59
N VAL A 423 -4.63 24.59 -10.34
CA VAL A 423 -4.01 23.29 -10.10
C VAL A 423 -2.51 23.35 -10.39
N LEU A 424 -2.11 23.92 -11.52
CA LEU A 424 -0.72 23.98 -11.96
C LEU A 424 0.17 24.84 -11.06
N TRP A 425 -0.36 26.00 -10.62
CA TRP A 425 0.40 26.97 -9.81
C TRP A 425 0.21 26.83 -8.31
N ARG A 426 -0.51 25.81 -7.86
CA ARG A 426 -0.83 25.57 -6.46
C ARG A 426 0.40 25.57 -5.57
N HIS A 427 1.48 24.87 -5.98
CA HIS A 427 2.73 24.80 -5.24
C HIS A 427 3.35 26.19 -5.04
N ARG A 428 3.43 26.97 -6.12
CA ARG A 428 4.03 28.30 -6.06
C ARG A 428 3.28 29.23 -5.10
N VAL A 429 1.95 29.15 -5.11
CA VAL A 429 1.11 30.03 -4.29
C VAL A 429 1.12 29.62 -2.83
N TYR A 430 0.90 28.33 -2.54
CA TYR A 430 0.75 27.87 -1.16
C TYR A 430 2.10 27.65 -0.48
N ASP A 431 3.08 27.06 -1.16
CA ASP A 431 4.35 26.68 -0.56
C ASP A 431 5.42 27.77 -0.72
N GLU A 432 5.74 28.23 -1.95
CA GLU A 432 6.80 29.24 -2.16
C GLU A 432 6.40 30.63 -1.63
N TRP A 433 5.15 31.05 -1.87
CA TRP A 433 4.64 32.33 -1.37
C TRP A 433 4.07 32.25 0.04
N ASN A 434 4.13 31.07 0.68
CA ASN A 434 3.69 30.82 2.07
C ASN A 434 2.24 31.25 2.36
N MET A 435 1.35 31.17 1.35
CA MET A 435 -0.06 31.50 1.54
C MET A 435 -0.78 30.44 2.39
N GLU A 436 -0.20 29.26 2.55
CA GLU A 436 -0.70 28.19 3.41
C GLU A 436 -0.88 28.64 4.86
N SER A 437 0.06 29.39 5.39
CA SER A 437 0.01 29.91 6.77
C SER A 437 -1.18 30.84 7.04
N ARG A 438 -1.75 31.43 5.98
CA ARG A 438 -2.87 32.38 6.08
C ARG A 438 -4.24 31.75 5.79
N PHE A 439 -4.27 30.65 5.05
CA PHE A 439 -5.50 29.99 4.59
C PHE A 439 -5.46 28.51 4.98
N ALA A 440 -5.91 28.19 6.19
CA ALA A 440 -5.95 26.82 6.71
C ALA A 440 -6.97 25.92 5.97
N TYR A 441 -7.98 26.51 5.30
CA TYR A 441 -9.08 25.80 4.63
C TYR A 441 -9.23 26.26 3.18
N GLY A 442 -9.89 25.41 2.36
CA GLY A 442 -10.26 25.78 0.97
C GLY A 442 -9.10 25.65 -0.02
N ARG A 443 -8.20 24.70 0.17
CA ARG A 443 -7.11 24.40 -0.78
C ARG A 443 -7.60 23.58 -1.97
N ASN A 444 -8.75 22.97 -1.85
CA ASN A 444 -9.36 22.15 -2.88
C ASN A 444 -9.74 22.98 -4.12
N VAL A 445 -9.80 22.32 -5.26
CA VAL A 445 -10.38 22.86 -6.49
C VAL A 445 -11.75 22.24 -6.67
N SER A 446 -12.78 22.90 -6.13
CA SER A 446 -14.17 22.50 -6.28
C SER A 446 -14.85 23.35 -7.38
N ALA A 447 -15.41 22.69 -8.40
CA ALA A 447 -16.07 23.34 -9.52
C ALA A 447 -17.47 22.76 -9.73
N LEU A 448 -18.45 23.64 -9.97
CA LEU A 448 -19.80 23.28 -10.33
C LEU A 448 -20.09 23.71 -11.78
N PHE A 449 -20.40 22.73 -12.64
CA PHE A 449 -20.77 22.93 -14.03
C PHE A 449 -22.29 22.81 -14.16
N VAL A 450 -22.91 23.91 -14.60
CA VAL A 450 -24.37 24.04 -14.65
C VAL A 450 -24.81 24.37 -16.06
N GLY A 451 -25.87 23.77 -16.55
CA GLY A 451 -26.47 24.12 -17.84
C GLY A 451 -27.29 23.00 -18.45
N PRO A 452 -28.04 23.26 -19.51
CA PRO A 452 -28.87 22.28 -20.19
C PRO A 452 -28.08 21.02 -20.64
N PRO A 453 -28.74 19.90 -20.85
CA PRO A 453 -28.08 18.70 -21.38
C PRO A 453 -27.50 18.96 -22.78
N GLY A 454 -26.40 18.30 -23.10
CA GLY A 454 -25.75 18.44 -24.42
C GLY A 454 -24.96 19.73 -24.66
N THR A 455 -24.77 20.58 -23.65
CA THR A 455 -24.02 21.88 -23.79
C THR A 455 -22.51 21.73 -23.58
N GLY A 456 -21.99 20.51 -23.32
CA GLY A 456 -20.55 20.25 -23.26
C GLY A 456 -19.96 20.13 -21.85
N LYS A 457 -20.77 20.04 -20.76
CA LYS A 457 -20.29 19.93 -19.38
C LYS A 457 -19.32 18.76 -19.19
N THR A 458 -19.74 17.54 -19.54
CA THR A 458 -18.91 16.34 -19.44
C THR A 458 -17.65 16.44 -20.32
N MET A 459 -17.77 17.01 -21.52
CA MET A 459 -16.64 17.23 -22.43
C MET A 459 -15.63 18.21 -21.82
N ALA A 460 -16.07 19.26 -21.14
CA ALA A 460 -15.19 20.20 -20.46
C ALA A 460 -14.37 19.53 -19.33
N VAL A 461 -14.97 18.57 -18.60
CA VAL A 461 -14.23 17.77 -17.61
C VAL A 461 -13.16 16.91 -18.28
N HIS A 462 -13.47 16.32 -19.43
CA HIS A 462 -12.50 15.56 -20.22
C HIS A 462 -11.35 16.46 -20.71
N VAL A 463 -11.64 17.65 -21.19
CA VAL A 463 -10.64 18.63 -21.61
C VAL A 463 -9.74 19.04 -20.44
N LEU A 464 -10.29 19.30 -19.26
CA LEU A 464 -9.51 19.60 -18.06
C LEU A 464 -8.61 18.42 -17.66
N SER A 465 -9.12 17.19 -17.70
CA SER A 465 -8.33 15.99 -17.44
C SER A 465 -7.14 15.88 -18.42
N HIS A 466 -7.38 16.15 -19.70
CA HIS A 466 -6.32 16.13 -20.72
C HIS A 466 -5.30 17.25 -20.52
N MET A 467 -5.75 18.48 -20.28
CA MET A 467 -4.88 19.65 -20.06
C MET A 467 -4.00 19.48 -18.82
N LEU A 468 -4.57 18.96 -17.75
CA LEU A 468 -3.86 18.70 -16.49
C LEU A 468 -3.08 17.39 -16.54
N ASP A 469 -3.39 16.52 -17.50
CA ASP A 469 -2.81 15.18 -17.63
C ASP A 469 -3.01 14.36 -16.33
N LEU A 470 -4.20 14.52 -15.73
CA LEU A 470 -4.61 13.83 -14.52
C LEU A 470 -5.69 12.78 -14.85
N PRO A 471 -5.68 11.63 -14.18
CA PRO A 471 -6.73 10.62 -14.36
C PRO A 471 -8.10 11.18 -13.97
N LEU A 472 -9.13 10.87 -14.78
CA LEU A 472 -10.51 11.24 -14.54
C LEU A 472 -11.29 10.03 -14.01
N TYR A 473 -11.88 10.17 -12.83
CA TYR A 473 -12.76 9.17 -12.23
C TYR A 473 -14.19 9.71 -12.18
N ARG A 474 -15.07 9.08 -12.95
CA ARG A 474 -16.51 9.35 -12.88
C ARG A 474 -17.11 8.51 -11.77
N ILE A 475 -17.82 9.16 -10.86
CA ILE A 475 -18.55 8.55 -9.76
C ILE A 475 -20.02 8.55 -10.14
N ASP A 476 -20.58 7.35 -10.18
CA ASP A 476 -22.00 7.15 -10.38
C ASP A 476 -22.67 7.13 -8.99
N LEU A 477 -23.27 8.25 -8.64
CA LEU A 477 -23.91 8.45 -7.34
C LEU A 477 -25.09 7.47 -7.12
N SER A 478 -25.72 7.00 -8.19
CA SER A 478 -26.83 6.02 -8.11
C SER A 478 -26.36 4.63 -7.63
N GLN A 479 -25.07 4.32 -7.84
CA GLN A 479 -24.44 3.06 -7.39
C GLN A 479 -23.79 3.17 -6.01
N VAL A 480 -23.55 4.39 -5.56
CA VAL A 480 -22.90 4.68 -4.27
C VAL A 480 -23.93 4.78 -3.15
N VAL A 481 -25.10 5.35 -3.45
CA VAL A 481 -26.21 5.46 -2.48
C VAL A 481 -26.83 4.09 -2.25
N ASP A 482 -26.72 3.59 -1.03
CA ASP A 482 -27.27 2.29 -0.63
C ASP A 482 -28.55 2.47 0.20
N LYS A 483 -29.34 1.39 0.29
CA LYS A 483 -30.56 1.35 1.13
C LYS A 483 -30.25 1.26 2.63
N TYR A 484 -29.01 0.94 2.99
CA TYR A 484 -28.58 0.73 4.37
C TYR A 484 -27.87 1.96 4.92
N ILE A 485 -28.26 2.38 6.12
CA ILE A 485 -27.70 3.55 6.83
C ILE A 485 -26.21 3.32 7.12
N GLY A 486 -25.38 4.30 6.76
CA GLY A 486 -23.92 4.29 7.01
C GLY A 486 -23.07 3.59 5.94
N GLU A 487 -23.64 2.79 5.05
CA GLU A 487 -22.87 2.15 3.97
C GLU A 487 -22.47 3.14 2.86
N THR A 488 -23.35 4.09 2.54
CA THR A 488 -23.06 5.20 1.62
C THR A 488 -21.88 6.03 2.09
N GLU A 489 -21.85 6.39 3.38
CA GLU A 489 -20.77 7.18 3.99
C GLU A 489 -19.44 6.43 3.91
N LYS A 490 -19.39 5.16 4.29
CA LYS A 490 -18.18 4.33 4.23
C LYS A 490 -17.64 4.15 2.79
N ARG A 491 -18.54 3.99 1.81
CA ARG A 491 -18.13 3.87 0.40
C ARG A 491 -17.56 5.18 -0.13
N LEU A 492 -18.20 6.30 0.18
CA LEU A 492 -17.72 7.63 -0.18
C LEU A 492 -16.37 7.93 0.47
N GLU A 493 -16.21 7.63 1.75
CA GLU A 493 -14.95 7.79 2.46
C GLU A 493 -13.81 7.05 1.75
N LYS A 494 -14.01 5.79 1.41
CA LYS A 494 -13.03 5.00 0.65
C LYS A 494 -12.72 5.60 -0.72
N ILE A 495 -13.74 6.14 -1.41
CA ILE A 495 -13.57 6.81 -2.71
C ILE A 495 -12.69 8.04 -2.56
N PHE A 496 -13.01 8.91 -1.60
CA PHE A 496 -12.23 10.12 -1.35
C PHE A 496 -10.81 9.80 -0.89
N ASP A 497 -10.61 8.85 0.02
CA ASP A 497 -9.29 8.42 0.50
C ASP A 497 -8.43 7.85 -0.62
N THR A 498 -9.02 7.02 -1.50
CA THR A 498 -8.32 6.48 -2.68
C THR A 498 -7.96 7.57 -3.67
N ALA A 499 -8.88 8.50 -3.91
CA ALA A 499 -8.68 9.62 -4.81
C ALA A 499 -7.61 10.59 -4.28
N GLU A 500 -7.58 10.82 -2.97
CA GLU A 500 -6.61 11.69 -2.31
C GLU A 500 -5.19 11.16 -2.45
N LYS A 501 -5.03 9.83 -2.32
CA LYS A 501 -3.76 9.14 -2.55
C LYS A 501 -3.34 9.12 -4.02
N SER A 502 -4.29 9.25 -4.95
CA SER A 502 -4.07 9.04 -6.39
C SER A 502 -3.94 10.32 -7.21
N ASN A 503 -4.16 11.50 -6.61
CA ASN A 503 -4.19 12.81 -7.29
C ASN A 503 -4.97 12.76 -8.60
N VAL A 504 -6.27 12.56 -8.50
CA VAL A 504 -7.20 12.37 -9.61
C VAL A 504 -8.25 13.47 -9.64
N ILE A 505 -8.91 13.62 -10.78
CA ILE A 505 -10.12 14.43 -10.88
C ILE A 505 -11.32 13.56 -10.54
N LEU A 506 -12.03 13.89 -9.47
CA LEU A 506 -13.32 13.30 -9.14
C LEU A 506 -14.42 14.03 -9.88
N PHE A 507 -15.19 13.30 -10.67
CA PHE A 507 -16.30 13.85 -11.44
C PHE A 507 -17.61 13.22 -11.01
N PHE A 508 -18.49 14.04 -10.46
CA PHE A 508 -19.86 13.68 -10.11
C PHE A 508 -20.80 14.19 -11.18
N ASP A 509 -21.32 13.29 -12.00
CA ASP A 509 -22.32 13.62 -13.00
C ASP A 509 -23.74 13.54 -12.41
N GLU A 510 -24.68 14.30 -12.97
CA GLU A 510 -26.07 14.33 -12.49
C GLU A 510 -26.20 14.66 -10.99
N ALA A 511 -25.40 15.61 -10.51
CA ALA A 511 -25.33 15.98 -9.11
C ALA A 511 -26.68 16.47 -8.53
N ASP A 512 -27.61 16.90 -9.38
CA ASP A 512 -28.98 17.25 -9.01
C ASP A 512 -29.80 16.10 -8.42
N SER A 513 -29.43 14.86 -8.68
CA SER A 513 -30.07 13.68 -8.10
C SER A 513 -29.91 13.58 -6.57
N ILE A 514 -28.83 14.14 -6.04
CA ILE A 514 -28.52 14.09 -4.59
C ILE A 514 -28.60 15.49 -3.95
N PHE A 515 -28.13 16.54 -4.66
CA PHE A 515 -28.04 17.88 -4.11
C PHE A 515 -29.25 18.77 -4.41
N GLY A 516 -30.39 18.15 -4.74
CA GLY A 516 -31.66 18.85 -4.96
C GLY A 516 -32.10 19.65 -3.73
N LYS A 517 -32.99 20.64 -3.96
CA LYS A 517 -33.59 21.42 -2.87
C LYS A 517 -34.17 20.49 -1.82
N ARG A 518 -33.87 20.80 -0.57
CA ARG A 518 -34.39 20.09 0.60
C ARG A 518 -35.91 20.05 0.52
N SER A 519 -36.49 18.84 0.44
CA SER A 519 -37.90 18.65 0.69
C SER A 519 -38.20 18.99 2.16
N GLU A 520 -39.35 19.61 2.43
CA GLU A 520 -39.80 19.79 3.80
C GLU A 520 -39.85 18.41 4.48
N VAL A 521 -39.22 18.32 5.67
CA VAL A 521 -39.02 17.05 6.40
C VAL A 521 -40.40 16.52 6.82
N ASN A 522 -40.97 15.61 6.03
CA ASN A 522 -42.24 14.97 6.33
C ASN A 522 -42.08 13.51 6.82
N ASP A 523 -40.88 12.90 6.58
CA ASP A 523 -40.61 11.52 6.98
C ASP A 523 -39.18 11.30 7.47
N ALA A 524 -38.93 10.24 8.22
CA ALA A 524 -37.60 9.84 8.69
C ALA A 524 -36.59 9.68 7.53
N LYS A 525 -37.04 9.22 6.36
CA LYS A 525 -36.21 9.09 5.14
C LYS A 525 -35.64 10.41 4.65
N ASP A 526 -36.42 11.50 4.73
CA ASP A 526 -35.97 12.84 4.30
C ASP A 526 -34.89 13.40 5.23
N LYS A 527 -34.91 13.04 6.50
CA LYS A 527 -33.91 13.41 7.50
C LYS A 527 -32.56 12.72 7.22
N TYR A 528 -32.58 11.46 6.82
CA TYR A 528 -31.37 10.71 6.48
C TYR A 528 -30.75 11.20 5.18
N ALA A 529 -31.53 11.44 4.13
CA ALA A 529 -31.05 12.00 2.87
C ALA A 529 -30.33 13.35 3.07
N ASN A 530 -30.85 14.21 3.95
CA ASN A 530 -30.21 15.49 4.30
C ASN A 530 -28.88 15.31 5.04
N THR A 531 -28.73 14.26 5.84
CA THR A 531 -27.47 13.94 6.55
C THR A 531 -26.40 13.46 5.57
N GLU A 532 -26.75 12.56 4.65
CA GLU A 532 -25.84 12.08 3.59
C GLU A 532 -25.34 13.24 2.71
N VAL A 533 -26.22 14.12 2.27
CA VAL A 533 -25.85 15.32 1.51
C VAL A 533 -24.86 16.19 2.28
N SER A 534 -25.11 16.40 3.57
CA SER A 534 -24.24 17.21 4.42
C SER A 534 -22.87 16.58 4.60
N TYR A 535 -22.80 15.25 4.73
CA TYR A 535 -21.55 14.48 4.80
C TYR A 535 -20.74 14.62 3.49
N ILE A 536 -21.37 14.41 2.33
CA ILE A 536 -20.71 14.54 1.02
C ILE A 536 -20.12 15.94 0.85
N LEU A 537 -20.87 16.98 1.24
CA LEU A 537 -20.41 18.36 1.17
C LEU A 537 -19.19 18.60 2.06
N GLN A 538 -19.20 18.09 3.28
CA GLN A 538 -18.09 18.18 4.20
C GLN A 538 -16.84 17.49 3.62
N ARG A 539 -16.99 16.30 3.05
CA ARG A 539 -15.88 15.57 2.42
C ARG A 539 -15.33 16.28 1.19
N ILE A 540 -16.19 16.89 0.36
CA ILE A 540 -15.75 17.72 -0.77
C ILE A 540 -14.92 18.92 -0.29
N GLU A 541 -15.30 19.58 0.81
CA GLU A 541 -14.53 20.70 1.38
C GLU A 541 -13.17 20.27 1.95
N GLN A 542 -13.11 19.10 2.55
CA GLN A 542 -11.90 18.56 3.17
C GLN A 542 -10.96 17.92 2.16
N TYR A 543 -11.48 17.49 1.00
CA TYR A 543 -10.71 16.78 -0.01
C TYR A 543 -9.65 17.70 -0.64
N ASP A 544 -8.37 17.34 -0.50
CA ASP A 544 -7.23 18.10 -1.03
C ASP A 544 -6.93 17.79 -2.51
N GLY A 545 -7.95 17.73 -3.34
CA GLY A 545 -7.86 17.39 -4.76
C GLY A 545 -8.78 18.23 -5.63
N ILE A 546 -9.14 17.68 -6.79
CA ILE A 546 -10.01 18.31 -7.78
C ILE A 546 -11.35 17.59 -7.79
N VAL A 547 -12.41 18.30 -7.48
CA VAL A 547 -13.79 17.80 -7.55
C VAL A 547 -14.59 18.66 -8.53
N ILE A 548 -15.20 18.01 -9.51
CA ILE A 548 -16.08 18.65 -10.48
C ILE A 548 -17.46 18.00 -10.39
N LEU A 549 -18.48 18.82 -10.18
CA LEU A 549 -19.87 18.37 -10.18
C LEU A 549 -20.56 18.95 -11.42
N ALA A 550 -21.39 18.15 -12.09
CA ALA A 550 -22.21 18.61 -13.20
C ALA A 550 -23.70 18.44 -12.89
N THR A 551 -24.50 19.43 -13.23
CA THR A 551 -25.94 19.41 -13.10
C THR A 551 -26.64 20.00 -14.31
N ASN A 552 -27.84 19.50 -14.58
CA ASN A 552 -28.71 20.03 -15.62
C ASN A 552 -29.62 21.18 -15.10
N TYR A 553 -29.83 21.28 -13.80
CA TYR A 553 -30.81 22.16 -13.18
C TYR A 553 -30.20 23.04 -12.09
N LYS A 554 -29.81 24.27 -12.42
CA LYS A 554 -29.28 25.25 -11.45
C LYS A 554 -30.28 25.54 -10.32
N ARG A 555 -31.57 25.59 -10.61
CA ARG A 555 -32.63 25.94 -9.65
C ARG A 555 -32.86 24.90 -8.56
N ASN A 556 -32.38 23.68 -8.79
CA ASN A 556 -32.54 22.58 -7.85
C ASN A 556 -31.43 22.51 -6.80
N ILE A 557 -30.33 23.25 -6.99
CA ILE A 557 -29.19 23.24 -6.07
C ILE A 557 -29.41 24.27 -4.96
N ASP A 558 -29.15 23.86 -3.70
CA ASP A 558 -29.19 24.73 -2.54
C ASP A 558 -28.14 25.85 -2.62
N GLU A 559 -28.50 27.08 -2.23
CA GLU A 559 -27.57 28.20 -2.18
C GLU A 559 -26.39 27.96 -1.26
N ALA A 560 -26.57 27.25 -0.14
CA ALA A 560 -25.51 26.88 0.78
C ALA A 560 -24.46 25.99 0.11
N PHE A 561 -24.89 25.13 -0.82
CA PHE A 561 -24.01 24.33 -1.65
C PHE A 561 -23.20 25.20 -2.65
N MET A 562 -23.88 26.13 -3.34
CA MET A 562 -23.21 26.98 -4.32
C MET A 562 -22.09 27.85 -3.69
N ARG A 563 -22.28 28.31 -2.44
CA ARG A 563 -21.28 29.10 -1.70
C ARG A 563 -20.02 28.33 -1.36
N ARG A 564 -20.09 27.00 -1.34
CA ARG A 564 -18.98 26.10 -1.04
C ARG A 564 -18.16 25.73 -2.28
N MET A 565 -18.69 25.99 -3.47
CA MET A 565 -18.00 25.75 -4.74
C MET A 565 -17.13 26.95 -5.09
N ARG A 566 -15.84 26.69 -5.33
CA ARG A 566 -14.88 27.75 -5.67
C ARG A 566 -15.09 28.31 -7.08
N TYR A 567 -15.48 27.44 -8.00
CA TYR A 567 -15.73 27.79 -9.38
C TYR A 567 -17.16 27.43 -9.80
N LEU A 568 -17.82 28.39 -10.44
CA LEU A 568 -19.12 28.20 -11.09
C LEU A 568 -18.98 28.46 -12.59
N VAL A 569 -19.17 27.43 -13.41
CA VAL A 569 -19.15 27.52 -14.88
C VAL A 569 -20.54 27.22 -15.41
N GLU A 570 -21.15 28.25 -16.03
CA GLU A 570 -22.49 28.14 -16.63
C GLU A 570 -22.34 27.81 -18.11
N PHE A 571 -22.85 26.68 -18.53
CA PHE A 571 -22.92 26.23 -19.91
C PHE A 571 -24.26 26.66 -20.49
N GLN A 572 -24.23 27.51 -21.49
CA GLN A 572 -25.43 27.97 -22.20
C GLN A 572 -25.56 27.24 -23.53
N LEU A 573 -26.74 27.33 -24.14
CA LEU A 573 -26.88 26.89 -25.52
C LEU A 573 -25.93 27.70 -26.41
N PRO A 574 -25.30 27.05 -27.40
CA PRO A 574 -24.33 27.73 -28.26
C PRO A 574 -24.99 28.85 -29.09
N THR A 575 -24.27 29.96 -29.27
CA THR A 575 -24.70 31.05 -30.19
C THR A 575 -24.69 30.52 -31.63
N ARG A 576 -25.27 31.27 -32.54
CA ARG A 576 -25.29 30.92 -33.98
C ARG A 576 -23.89 30.61 -34.50
N GLU A 577 -22.92 31.45 -34.18
CA GLU A 577 -21.52 31.32 -34.62
C GLU A 577 -20.91 30.03 -34.06
N LEU A 578 -21.11 29.74 -32.77
CA LEU A 578 -20.62 28.53 -32.16
C LEU A 578 -21.33 27.27 -32.69
N ARG A 579 -22.63 27.34 -33.00
CA ARG A 579 -23.33 26.21 -33.63
C ARG A 579 -22.73 25.90 -35.00
N GLU A 580 -22.43 26.93 -35.81
CA GLU A 580 -21.78 26.75 -37.10
C GLU A 580 -20.40 26.11 -36.99
N GLU A 581 -19.60 26.53 -36.00
CA GLU A 581 -18.30 25.89 -35.70
C GLU A 581 -18.46 24.43 -35.25
N ILE A 582 -19.49 24.11 -34.45
CA ILE A 582 -19.77 22.76 -34.01
C ILE A 582 -20.16 21.87 -35.22
N TRP A 583 -21.06 22.37 -36.09
CA TRP A 583 -21.45 21.66 -37.30
C TRP A 583 -20.25 21.35 -38.20
N ARG A 584 -19.39 22.35 -38.46
CA ARG A 584 -18.15 22.14 -39.24
C ARG A 584 -17.22 21.12 -38.58
N GLY A 585 -17.08 21.17 -37.27
CA GLY A 585 -16.23 20.22 -36.52
C GLY A 585 -16.76 18.79 -36.46
N CYS A 586 -18.03 18.56 -36.81
CA CYS A 586 -18.60 17.21 -36.86
C CYS A 586 -18.26 16.43 -38.12
N PHE A 587 -17.78 17.10 -39.19
CA PHE A 587 -17.45 16.50 -40.47
C PHE A 587 -15.94 16.66 -40.75
N PRO A 588 -15.10 15.70 -40.33
CA PRO A 588 -13.68 15.74 -40.64
C PRO A 588 -13.46 15.53 -42.16
N PRO A 589 -12.29 15.92 -42.71
CA PRO A 589 -12.00 15.89 -44.14
C PRO A 589 -12.15 14.49 -44.82
N GLU A 590 -12.07 13.44 -44.01
CA GLU A 590 -12.21 12.04 -44.45
C GLU A 590 -13.66 11.63 -44.74
N VAL A 591 -14.64 12.41 -44.24
CA VAL A 591 -16.06 12.15 -44.49
C VAL A 591 -16.45 12.79 -45.83
N PRO A 592 -16.87 11.99 -46.82
CA PRO A 592 -17.33 12.54 -48.06
C PRO A 592 -18.62 13.37 -47.85
N ALA A 593 -18.59 14.64 -48.13
CA ALA A 593 -19.71 15.58 -47.93
C ALA A 593 -19.84 16.51 -49.14
N GLU A 594 -21.05 16.77 -49.56
CA GLU A 594 -21.36 17.67 -50.70
C GLU A 594 -22.40 18.70 -50.30
N ASP A 595 -22.14 19.95 -50.66
CA ASP A 595 -23.05 21.10 -50.54
C ASP A 595 -23.73 21.27 -49.18
N LEU A 596 -22.95 21.16 -48.10
CA LEU A 596 -23.47 21.35 -46.74
C LEU A 596 -23.51 22.83 -46.35
N ASP A 597 -24.70 23.38 -46.08
CA ASP A 597 -24.91 24.75 -45.61
C ASP A 597 -24.98 24.79 -44.07
N PHE A 598 -23.81 24.87 -43.44
CA PHE A 598 -23.70 24.97 -41.98
C PHE A 598 -24.23 26.32 -41.45
N ALA A 599 -24.17 27.40 -42.24
CA ALA A 599 -24.69 28.71 -41.84
C ALA A 599 -26.21 28.69 -41.74
N TYR A 600 -26.88 28.02 -42.69
CA TYR A 600 -28.32 27.78 -42.65
C TYR A 600 -28.69 26.93 -41.41
N LEU A 601 -28.04 25.78 -41.21
CA LEU A 601 -28.32 24.91 -40.07
C LEU A 601 -28.17 25.62 -38.72
N ALA A 602 -27.12 26.42 -38.58
CA ALA A 602 -26.86 27.20 -37.37
C ALA A 602 -27.86 28.34 -37.14
N ARG A 603 -28.38 28.94 -38.21
CA ARG A 603 -29.39 30.02 -38.17
C ARG A 603 -30.76 29.47 -37.84
N GLN A 604 -31.18 28.40 -38.52
CA GLN A 604 -32.54 27.90 -38.48
C GLN A 604 -32.84 27.09 -37.24
N PHE A 605 -31.85 26.34 -36.72
CA PHE A 605 -32.08 25.37 -35.64
C PHE A 605 -31.25 25.70 -34.39
N GLU A 606 -31.98 26.01 -33.29
CA GLU A 606 -31.35 26.25 -31.98
C GLU A 606 -31.13 24.91 -31.25
N LEU A 607 -30.00 24.27 -31.51
CA LEU A 607 -29.64 22.97 -30.96
C LEU A 607 -28.48 23.07 -29.97
N ALA A 608 -28.50 22.20 -28.96
CA ALA A 608 -27.34 21.97 -28.12
C ALA A 608 -26.24 21.22 -28.90
N GLY A 609 -24.99 21.39 -28.53
CA GLY A 609 -23.85 20.74 -29.20
C GLY A 609 -23.95 19.22 -29.26
N GLY A 610 -24.52 18.60 -28.23
CA GLY A 610 -24.77 17.14 -28.20
C GLY A 610 -25.78 16.70 -29.27
N SER A 611 -26.88 17.44 -29.43
CA SER A 611 -27.88 17.18 -30.48
C SER A 611 -27.30 17.39 -31.88
N ILE A 612 -26.48 18.45 -32.07
CA ILE A 612 -25.78 18.66 -33.36
C ILE A 612 -24.92 17.44 -33.70
N LYS A 613 -24.14 16.96 -32.75
CA LYS A 613 -23.28 15.77 -32.92
C LYS A 613 -24.07 14.52 -33.26
N ASN A 614 -25.20 14.29 -32.59
CA ASN A 614 -26.08 13.13 -32.86
C ASN A 614 -26.65 13.19 -34.26
N VAL A 615 -27.15 14.37 -34.68
CA VAL A 615 -27.69 14.58 -36.04
C VAL A 615 -26.62 14.36 -37.08
N ALA A 616 -25.42 14.94 -36.89
CA ALA A 616 -24.32 14.79 -37.83
C ALA A 616 -23.89 13.31 -37.97
N LEU A 617 -23.77 12.61 -36.85
CA LEU A 617 -23.41 11.18 -36.86
C LEU A 617 -24.46 10.32 -37.57
N ASN A 618 -25.75 10.55 -37.29
CA ASN A 618 -26.84 9.85 -37.95
C ASN A 618 -26.87 10.12 -39.46
N ALA A 619 -26.64 11.37 -39.87
CA ALA A 619 -26.56 11.77 -41.27
C ALA A 619 -25.42 11.05 -42.00
N VAL A 620 -24.26 10.87 -41.35
CA VAL A 620 -23.13 10.10 -41.90
C VAL A 620 -23.53 8.61 -42.08
N PHE A 621 -24.24 8.01 -41.08
CA PHE A 621 -24.72 6.65 -41.22
C PHE A 621 -25.76 6.47 -42.34
N LEU A 622 -26.68 7.44 -42.52
CA LEU A 622 -27.64 7.41 -43.63
C LEU A 622 -26.93 7.50 -44.98
N ALA A 623 -25.97 8.38 -45.11
CA ALA A 623 -25.17 8.50 -46.34
C ALA A 623 -24.35 7.23 -46.63
N ALA A 624 -23.73 6.65 -45.63
CA ALA A 624 -23.00 5.38 -45.75
C ALA A 624 -23.92 4.25 -46.21
N GLY A 625 -25.15 4.18 -45.71
CA GLY A 625 -26.16 3.21 -46.11
C GLY A 625 -26.61 3.35 -47.57
N THR A 626 -26.57 4.56 -48.13
CA THR A 626 -26.87 4.84 -49.56
C THR A 626 -25.64 4.74 -50.47
N GLY A 627 -24.42 4.61 -49.90
CA GLY A 627 -23.16 4.56 -50.62
C GLY A 627 -22.72 5.88 -51.27
N GLY A 628 -23.28 7.01 -50.83
CA GLY A 628 -23.00 8.33 -51.38
C GLY A 628 -22.41 9.30 -50.34
N PRO A 629 -22.07 10.54 -50.75
CA PRO A 629 -21.63 11.57 -49.83
C PRO A 629 -22.76 12.04 -48.91
N VAL A 630 -22.39 12.64 -47.79
CA VAL A 630 -23.35 13.31 -46.88
C VAL A 630 -23.89 14.57 -47.57
N THR A 631 -25.21 14.69 -47.67
CA THR A 631 -25.91 15.80 -48.28
C THR A 631 -26.82 16.50 -47.26
N MET A 632 -27.31 17.70 -47.58
CA MET A 632 -28.29 18.37 -46.74
C MET A 632 -29.51 17.53 -46.43
N ARG A 633 -29.98 16.71 -47.36
CA ARG A 633 -31.10 15.78 -47.16
C ARG A 633 -30.87 14.86 -45.99
N HIS A 634 -29.73 14.18 -45.93
CA HIS A 634 -29.39 13.24 -44.83
C HIS A 634 -29.38 13.96 -43.46
N ILE A 635 -28.85 15.22 -43.42
CA ILE A 635 -28.84 16.03 -42.21
C ILE A 635 -30.26 16.40 -41.77
N LEU A 636 -31.10 16.85 -42.68
CA LEU A 636 -32.47 17.29 -42.39
C LEU A 636 -33.38 16.10 -41.98
N GLU A 637 -33.22 14.95 -42.59
CA GLU A 637 -33.89 13.69 -42.16
C GLU A 637 -33.48 13.34 -40.73
N SER A 638 -32.19 13.32 -40.44
CA SER A 638 -31.66 13.07 -39.10
C SER A 638 -32.11 14.09 -38.06
N LEU A 639 -32.21 15.35 -38.47
CA LEU A 639 -32.67 16.44 -37.63
C LEU A 639 -34.16 16.32 -37.30
N ARG A 640 -34.99 15.93 -38.26
CA ARG A 640 -36.41 15.63 -38.05
C ARG A 640 -36.58 14.51 -37.00
N ASP A 641 -35.80 13.44 -37.12
CA ASP A 641 -35.86 12.33 -36.20
C ASP A 641 -35.38 12.72 -34.80
N GLU A 642 -34.34 13.54 -34.67
CA GLU A 642 -33.86 14.02 -33.37
C GLU A 642 -34.89 14.94 -32.68
N ASN A 643 -35.54 15.83 -33.44
CA ASN A 643 -36.61 16.66 -32.89
C ASN A 643 -37.85 15.85 -32.51
N LEU A 644 -38.19 14.80 -33.26
CA LEU A 644 -39.27 13.87 -32.89
C LEU A 644 -39.02 13.19 -31.56
N LYS A 645 -37.77 12.75 -31.29
CA LYS A 645 -37.37 12.20 -29.98
C LYS A 645 -37.56 13.18 -28.83
N MET A 646 -37.38 14.49 -29.12
CA MET A 646 -37.58 15.56 -28.13
C MET A 646 -39.06 15.98 -28.00
N GLY A 647 -39.98 15.30 -28.64
CA GLY A 647 -41.40 15.65 -28.63
C GLY A 647 -41.75 16.90 -29.43
N LYS A 648 -40.90 17.31 -30.37
CA LYS A 648 -41.08 18.47 -31.23
C LYS A 648 -41.16 18.04 -32.71
N PRO A 649 -42.28 17.49 -33.16
CA PRO A 649 -42.42 17.06 -34.55
C PRO A 649 -42.27 18.26 -35.51
N MET A 650 -41.51 18.05 -36.57
CA MET A 650 -41.26 19.06 -37.60
C MET A 650 -42.02 18.72 -38.89
N LEU A 651 -42.61 19.74 -39.48
CA LEU A 651 -43.26 19.65 -40.79
C LEU A 651 -42.29 20.11 -41.89
N ALA A 652 -42.56 19.74 -43.16
CA ALA A 652 -41.71 20.13 -44.27
C ALA A 652 -41.50 21.66 -44.38
N GLN A 653 -42.50 22.46 -44.04
CA GLN A 653 -42.44 23.93 -44.04
C GLN A 653 -41.42 24.49 -43.00
N ASP A 654 -41.10 23.77 -41.96
CA ASP A 654 -40.18 24.20 -40.90
C ASP A 654 -38.72 24.23 -41.40
N PHE A 655 -38.45 23.55 -42.51
CA PHE A 655 -37.15 23.51 -43.18
C PHE A 655 -36.92 24.67 -44.19
N ALA A 656 -37.82 25.66 -44.21
CA ALA A 656 -37.73 26.90 -45.01
C ALA A 656 -37.28 26.63 -46.47
N GLU A 657 -36.13 27.14 -46.89
CA GLU A 657 -35.58 27.00 -48.24
C GLU A 657 -35.29 25.56 -48.69
N TYR A 658 -35.12 24.64 -47.73
CA TYR A 658 -34.92 23.20 -47.98
C TYR A 658 -36.20 22.36 -47.85
N ALA A 659 -37.38 22.96 -47.68
CA ALA A 659 -38.67 22.28 -47.61
C ALA A 659 -38.90 21.27 -48.80
N PRO A 660 -38.49 21.57 -50.03
CA PRO A 660 -38.64 20.63 -51.13
C PRO A 660 -37.88 19.32 -51.01
N LEU A 661 -36.78 19.31 -50.23
CA LEU A 661 -36.01 18.09 -49.97
C LEU A 661 -36.69 17.13 -48.98
N MET A 662 -37.70 17.63 -48.25
CA MET A 662 -38.41 16.91 -47.19
C MET A 662 -39.82 16.51 -47.56
N GLN A 663 -40.24 16.76 -48.77
CA GLN A 663 -41.45 16.26 -49.42
C GLN A 663 -41.18 14.93 -50.06
#